data_0ad58add7b16fa5c021b095fe7884eb2
#
_entry.id   0ad58add7b16fa5c021b095fe7884eb2
#
_cell.length_a   1.000
_cell.length_b   1.000
_cell.length_c   1.000
_cell.angle_alpha   90.00
_cell.angle_beta   90.00
_cell.angle_gamma   90.00
#
_symmetry.space_group_name_H-M   'P 1'
#
loop_
_entity.id
_entity.type
_entity.pdbx_description
1 polymer ?
#
loop_
_entity_poly.entity_id
_entity_poly.type
_entity_poly.pdbx_seq_one_letter_code
_entity_poly.pdbx_strand_id
1 'polypeptide(L)'
;VGSPLNRNSKRLQTVRNSNDSRLDRSLGLDENITRRDFLNSTLLASAGLLLTAATPAQLLAQKAQTSAPDDFNGFGGIGDYANSNGNTASVLEAGHRIRDGEFENLPASIVETGETYDCVVVGGGISGLAAALIFQQLAGKSKACLVLDNHPIFGGEAKRNEFLVDGQRLMTHQGSAFFPVPYPHSFIARFYESIGLKAPRLEYQKWGGPGPEMKLSTTPYLGSAPNGTYFGAKFGKPEGMWLIGEETWERAPIPAKTRDELMKFESASNSEAHSPRYPGDAISRRLDSITLEDYMMERSGISRETIRAFLSPGEGAGYGLGPDALSGYTAYAADMLHPLDISDETGQQMFPDGNGGIARLITKTLIPESIAGEHSLDDVCRKPVNFGALDRAGAAVRIRLDSTAVWVKHEGDPAKSDFVTIAYTHGGKTYRVKARSVVMAGGSWTTRHIVRDLPADLVEAYSQFCRAPCMMANVAVRNWRFLYKMGISGCQWYEGLGNYTQVRKLAMCGAHAPTIGPDSPTVLTVKVVYPYPGHPTEQQGHMGRAELLSTSFRDYERQIREQFSAMFASSGFNAARDIAGIILNRWGHAYLSPAPGFFFGKNGKPAPGDALRAAPFGRIAFANTDLSGVADHRSSIIEADRAVGQLLDQVLSG
;
A
#
# COMPACT_ATOMS: atom_id res chain seq x y z
N VAL A 1 25.99 52.15 17.09
CA VAL A 1 26.63 51.68 15.87
C VAL A 1 25.76 50.54 15.34
N GLY A 2 24.79 50.87 14.44
CA GLY A 2 23.86 49.92 13.84
C GLY A 2 24.44 49.32 12.57
N SER A 3 24.33 47.99 12.42
CA SER A 3 24.81 47.19 11.30
C SER A 3 23.83 47.26 10.11
N PRO A 4 24.29 47.38 8.85
CA PRO A 4 23.45 47.53 7.67
C PRO A 4 23.19 46.19 6.95
N LEU A 5 22.49 45.25 7.57
CA LEU A 5 22.21 43.92 6.97
C LEU A 5 20.73 43.66 6.62
N ASN A 6 19.86 44.66 6.57
CA ASN A 6 18.41 44.40 6.43
C ASN A 6 17.73 45.01 5.18
N ARG A 7 18.50 45.39 4.14
CA ARG A 7 17.87 45.87 2.87
C ARG A 7 17.99 44.92 1.66
N ASN A 8 18.89 43.94 1.71
CA ASN A 8 19.06 43.00 0.58
C ASN A 8 18.16 41.74 0.66
N SER A 9 17.70 41.37 1.86
CA SER A 9 16.83 40.21 2.01
C SER A 9 15.42 40.40 1.44
N LYS A 10 14.88 41.64 1.51
CA LYS A 10 13.55 41.97 0.93
C LYS A 10 13.55 42.05 -0.61
N ARG A 11 14.69 42.40 -1.24
CA ARG A 11 14.78 42.42 -2.71
C ARG A 11 15.00 41.02 -3.30
N LEU A 12 15.67 40.14 -2.60
CA LEU A 12 15.81 38.71 -3.02
C LEU A 12 14.52 37.92 -2.82
N GLN A 13 13.73 38.20 -1.78
CA GLN A 13 12.42 37.61 -1.59
C GLN A 13 11.37 38.09 -2.63
N THR A 14 11.41 39.36 -3.03
CA THR A 14 10.46 39.85 -4.06
C THR A 14 10.80 39.40 -5.47
N VAL A 15 12.05 39.09 -5.80
CA VAL A 15 12.45 38.55 -7.12
C VAL A 15 12.20 37.06 -7.18
N ARG A 16 12.39 36.31 -6.10
CA ARG A 16 11.94 34.89 -6.01
C ARG A 16 10.43 34.77 -6.21
N ASN A 17 9.63 35.59 -5.53
CA ASN A 17 8.16 35.52 -5.63
C ASN A 17 7.58 35.81 -7.02
N SER A 18 8.25 36.57 -7.89
CA SER A 18 7.73 36.88 -9.23
C SER A 18 8.04 35.79 -10.26
N ASN A 19 9.17 35.09 -10.17
CA ASN A 19 9.49 33.95 -11.03
C ASN A 19 8.75 32.67 -10.59
N ASP A 20 8.63 32.43 -9.28
CA ASP A 20 7.84 31.32 -8.73
C ASP A 20 6.36 31.43 -9.16
N SER A 21 5.77 32.64 -9.15
CA SER A 21 4.37 32.82 -9.55
C SER A 21 4.10 32.60 -11.06
N ARG A 22 5.10 32.80 -11.92
CA ARG A 22 4.97 32.48 -13.36
C ARG A 22 5.12 30.99 -13.64
N LEU A 23 6.07 30.34 -12.96
CA LEU A 23 6.26 28.91 -13.04
C LEU A 23 5.02 28.18 -12.46
N ASP A 24 4.55 28.60 -11.29
CA ASP A 24 3.34 28.06 -10.66
C ASP A 24 2.15 28.13 -11.60
N ARG A 25 1.97 29.24 -12.33
CA ARG A 25 0.91 29.41 -13.33
C ARG A 25 1.06 28.46 -14.51
N SER A 26 2.26 28.30 -15.04
CA SER A 26 2.52 27.40 -16.16
C SER A 26 2.31 25.91 -15.79
N LEU A 27 2.49 25.58 -14.52
CA LEU A 27 2.27 24.25 -13.96
C LEU A 27 0.82 24.04 -13.47
N GLY A 28 0.01 25.11 -13.41
CA GLY A 28 -1.36 25.06 -12.90
C GLY A 28 -1.46 25.01 -11.37
N LEU A 29 -0.41 25.42 -10.65
CA LEU A 29 -0.39 25.44 -9.18
C LEU A 29 -1.09 26.64 -8.54
N ASP A 30 -1.33 27.71 -9.28
CA ASP A 30 -2.06 28.91 -8.84
C ASP A 30 -3.58 28.76 -9.02
N GLU A 31 -4.02 27.88 -9.87
CA GLU A 31 -5.41 27.42 -9.92
C GLU A 31 -5.51 26.19 -9.00
N ASN A 32 -6.43 26.19 -8.04
CA ASN A 32 -6.81 24.98 -7.31
C ASN A 32 -7.52 24.02 -8.29
N ILE A 33 -6.80 23.47 -9.27
CA ILE A 33 -7.34 22.61 -10.31
C ILE A 33 -8.02 21.39 -9.69
N THR A 34 -7.38 20.77 -8.70
CA THR A 34 -7.97 19.72 -7.87
C THR A 34 -9.26 20.18 -7.19
N ARG A 35 -9.34 21.43 -6.75
CA ARG A 35 -10.53 21.99 -6.11
C ARG A 35 -11.64 22.29 -7.12
N ARG A 36 -11.32 22.81 -8.27
CA ARG A 36 -12.28 23.15 -9.33
C ARG A 36 -12.81 21.89 -10.03
N ASP A 37 -11.95 20.95 -10.35
CA ASP A 37 -12.33 19.68 -10.96
C ASP A 37 -13.08 18.80 -9.96
N PHE A 38 -12.69 18.81 -8.69
CA PHE A 38 -13.44 18.17 -7.61
C PHE A 38 -14.83 18.81 -7.43
N LEU A 39 -14.94 20.14 -7.41
CA LEU A 39 -16.22 20.83 -7.26
C LEU A 39 -17.11 20.65 -8.50
N ASN A 40 -16.55 20.70 -9.70
CA ASN A 40 -17.30 20.44 -10.94
C ASN A 40 -17.74 18.97 -11.02
N SER A 41 -16.86 18.04 -10.61
CA SER A 41 -17.15 16.62 -10.52
C SER A 41 -18.23 16.32 -9.48
N THR A 42 -18.17 16.99 -8.33
CA THR A 42 -19.16 16.83 -7.24
C THR A 42 -20.51 17.41 -7.64
N LEU A 43 -20.54 18.51 -8.39
CA LEU A 43 -21.77 19.09 -8.93
C LEU A 43 -22.42 18.19 -9.98
N LEU A 44 -21.63 17.57 -10.87
CA LEU A 44 -22.13 16.61 -11.87
C LEU A 44 -22.57 15.30 -11.23
N ALA A 45 -21.83 14.80 -10.23
CA ALA A 45 -22.23 13.62 -9.45
C ALA A 45 -23.50 13.89 -8.64
N SER A 46 -23.65 15.12 -8.10
CA SER A 46 -24.87 15.54 -7.40
C SER A 46 -26.07 15.63 -8.33
N ALA A 47 -25.87 16.06 -9.58
CA ALA A 47 -26.92 16.08 -10.59
C ALA A 47 -27.32 14.65 -11.03
N GLY A 48 -26.38 13.71 -11.11
CA GLY A 48 -26.66 12.30 -11.38
C GLY A 48 -27.30 11.57 -10.19
N LEU A 49 -26.97 11.95 -8.94
CA LEU A 49 -27.54 11.40 -7.72
C LEU A 49 -28.94 11.98 -7.41
N LEU A 50 -29.29 13.16 -7.93
CA LEU A 50 -30.66 13.72 -7.83
C LEU A 50 -31.69 12.85 -8.56
N LEU A 51 -31.26 11.97 -9.43
CA LEU A 51 -32.14 10.97 -10.08
C LEU A 51 -32.34 9.70 -9.23
N THR A 52 -31.67 9.57 -8.09
CA THR A 52 -31.82 8.45 -7.13
C THR A 52 -32.10 9.01 -5.72
N ALA A 53 -33.35 9.34 -5.44
CA ALA A 53 -34.01 9.45 -4.12
C ALA A 53 -33.17 9.77 -2.83
N ALA A 54 -32.05 10.51 -2.92
CA ALA A 54 -31.33 10.99 -1.75
C ALA A 54 -32.01 12.25 -1.18
N THR A 55 -32.24 12.27 0.12
CA THR A 55 -32.87 13.42 0.79
C THR A 55 -31.92 14.63 0.84
N PRO A 56 -32.45 15.88 0.88
CA PRO A 56 -31.63 17.09 1.04
C PRO A 56 -30.69 17.07 2.25
N ALA A 57 -31.08 16.37 3.33
CA ALA A 57 -30.25 16.20 4.53
C ALA A 57 -29.05 15.29 4.28
N GLN A 58 -29.19 14.24 3.48
CA GLN A 58 -28.07 13.37 3.05
C GLN A 58 -27.09 14.09 2.12
N LEU A 59 -27.61 14.97 1.25
CA LEU A 59 -26.80 15.83 0.39
C LEU A 59 -26.07 16.93 1.18
N LEU A 60 -26.67 17.46 2.24
CA LEU A 60 -26.04 18.42 3.13
C LEU A 60 -24.99 17.75 4.04
N ALA A 61 -25.24 16.53 4.51
CA ALA A 61 -24.25 15.75 5.26
C ALA A 61 -23.04 15.37 4.38
N GLN A 62 -23.24 15.05 3.11
CA GLN A 62 -22.18 14.87 2.13
C GLN A 62 -21.42 16.18 1.84
N LYS A 63 -22.08 17.33 1.81
CA LYS A 63 -21.44 18.65 1.69
C LYS A 63 -20.63 19.05 2.93
N ALA A 64 -21.06 18.68 4.12
CA ALA A 64 -20.35 18.95 5.36
C ALA A 64 -19.09 18.10 5.54
N GLN A 65 -18.95 17.02 4.76
CA GLN A 65 -17.75 16.18 4.71
C GLN A 65 -16.70 16.65 3.69
N THR A 66 -16.93 17.73 2.95
CA THR A 66 -15.86 18.38 2.19
C THR A 66 -14.98 19.17 3.14
N SER A 67 -14.08 18.46 3.84
CA SER A 67 -13.02 19.05 4.63
C SER A 67 -12.21 20.05 3.78
N ALA A 68 -11.64 21.05 4.44
CA ALA A 68 -10.64 21.94 3.85
C ALA A 68 -9.56 21.11 3.14
N PRO A 69 -8.87 21.68 2.10
CA PRO A 69 -7.79 20.97 1.42
C PRO A 69 -6.83 20.41 2.45
N ASP A 70 -6.65 19.10 2.45
CA ASP A 70 -5.70 18.44 3.29
C ASP A 70 -4.30 18.73 2.72
N ASP A 71 -3.52 19.56 3.39
CA ASP A 71 -2.12 19.85 3.04
C ASP A 71 -1.22 18.60 3.14
N PHE A 72 -1.76 17.49 3.61
CA PHE A 72 -1.03 16.24 3.77
C PHE A 72 -1.24 15.27 2.61
N ASN A 73 -2.48 14.90 2.28
CA ASN A 73 -2.79 13.91 1.25
C ASN A 73 -3.49 14.46 0.00
N GLY A 74 -3.83 15.74 0.01
CA GLY A 74 -4.61 16.40 -1.03
C GLY A 74 -6.11 16.24 -0.83
N PHE A 75 -6.90 16.42 -1.90
CA PHE A 75 -8.36 16.45 -1.84
C PHE A 75 -9.07 15.09 -1.64
N GLY A 76 -8.34 14.02 -1.45
CA GLY A 76 -8.87 12.74 -1.07
C GLY A 76 -9.65 11.95 -2.14
N GLY A 77 -10.05 12.58 -3.24
CA GLY A 77 -10.88 11.94 -4.27
C GLY A 77 -12.36 11.90 -3.90
N ILE A 78 -13.06 10.86 -4.37
CA ILE A 78 -14.50 10.64 -4.12
C ILE A 78 -14.75 9.27 -3.48
N GLY A 79 -16.00 9.04 -3.05
CA GLY A 79 -16.47 7.75 -2.56
C GLY A 79 -16.05 7.43 -1.12
N ASP A 80 -16.17 6.17 -0.76
CA ASP A 80 -16.02 5.67 0.63
C ASP A 80 -14.63 5.92 1.21
N TYR A 81 -13.62 6.02 0.37
CA TYR A 81 -12.20 6.10 0.76
C TYR A 81 -11.65 7.54 0.75
N ALA A 82 -12.47 8.53 0.43
CA ALA A 82 -12.02 9.92 0.24
C ALA A 82 -11.27 10.51 1.47
N ASN A 83 -11.62 10.06 2.69
CA ASN A 83 -11.00 10.50 3.94
C ASN A 83 -9.99 9.48 4.51
N SER A 84 -9.55 8.51 3.72
CA SER A 84 -8.65 7.44 4.16
C SER A 84 -7.57 7.11 3.14
N ASN A 85 -6.84 8.13 2.69
CA ASN A 85 -5.76 7.99 1.73
C ASN A 85 -4.45 7.67 2.46
N GLY A 86 -3.90 6.48 2.21
CA GLY A 86 -2.73 6.01 2.93
C GLY A 86 -2.92 6.03 4.45
N ASN A 87 -1.89 6.44 5.18
CA ASN A 87 -2.01 6.84 6.59
C ASN A 87 -2.46 8.30 6.65
N THR A 88 -3.60 8.55 7.26
CA THR A 88 -4.08 9.91 7.51
C THR A 88 -3.29 10.57 8.64
N ALA A 89 -3.37 11.90 8.76
CA ALA A 89 -2.71 12.62 9.84
C ALA A 89 -3.15 12.12 11.23
N SER A 90 -4.44 11.83 11.42
CA SER A 90 -4.99 11.29 12.68
C SER A 90 -4.46 9.89 13.03
N VAL A 91 -4.30 9.02 12.03
CA VAL A 91 -3.72 7.68 12.20
C VAL A 91 -2.25 7.77 12.60
N LEU A 92 -1.49 8.68 11.98
CA LEU A 92 -0.09 8.93 12.33
C LEU A 92 0.04 9.50 13.74
N GLU A 93 -0.78 10.47 14.11
CA GLU A 93 -0.80 11.05 15.45
C GLU A 93 -1.07 9.98 16.50
N ALA A 94 -2.09 9.15 16.32
CA ALA A 94 -2.38 8.03 17.21
C ALA A 94 -1.20 7.07 17.36
N GLY A 95 -0.52 6.73 16.26
CA GLY A 95 0.68 5.89 16.27
C GLY A 95 1.86 6.54 17.03
N HIS A 96 2.06 7.84 16.88
CA HIS A 96 3.09 8.59 17.58
C HIS A 96 2.80 8.65 19.10
N ARG A 97 1.57 8.88 19.51
CA ARG A 97 1.16 8.88 20.94
C ARG A 97 1.44 7.51 21.59
N ILE A 98 1.21 6.40 20.86
CA ILE A 98 1.57 5.04 21.31
C ILE A 98 3.09 4.91 21.48
N ARG A 99 3.87 5.29 20.45
CA ARG A 99 5.35 5.24 20.47
C ARG A 99 5.93 6.07 21.61
N ASP A 100 5.37 7.25 21.85
CA ASP A 100 5.86 8.22 22.83
C ASP A 100 5.41 7.88 24.27
N GLY A 101 4.75 6.72 24.48
CA GLY A 101 4.43 6.16 25.79
C GLY A 101 3.18 6.73 26.47
N GLU A 102 2.34 7.49 25.76
CA GLU A 102 1.14 8.10 26.37
C GLU A 102 0.21 7.06 27.02
N PHE A 103 0.18 5.84 26.49
CA PHE A 103 -0.67 4.77 26.97
C PHE A 103 0.07 3.71 27.81
N GLU A 104 1.24 4.02 28.37
CA GLU A 104 1.90 3.11 29.33
C GLU A 104 1.03 2.84 30.55
N ASN A 105 0.27 3.85 30.98
CA ASN A 105 -0.78 3.72 31.96
C ASN A 105 -2.11 4.15 31.34
N LEU A 106 -3.15 3.36 31.55
CA LEU A 106 -4.48 3.72 31.07
C LEU A 106 -5.02 4.94 31.84
N PRO A 107 -5.71 5.87 31.17
CA PRO A 107 -6.24 7.06 31.81
C PRO A 107 -7.34 6.68 32.84
N ALA A 108 -7.41 7.41 33.94
CA ALA A 108 -8.46 7.19 34.95
C ALA A 108 -9.90 7.41 34.39
N SER A 109 -10.00 8.19 33.29
CA SER A 109 -11.26 8.48 32.59
C SER A 109 -11.66 7.43 31.57
N ILE A 110 -11.03 6.24 31.57
CA ILE A 110 -11.37 5.16 30.64
C ILE A 110 -12.84 4.75 30.78
N VAL A 111 -13.50 4.58 29.65
CA VAL A 111 -14.91 4.18 29.59
C VAL A 111 -15.01 2.66 29.56
N GLU A 112 -15.62 2.07 30.57
CA GLU A 112 -15.98 0.65 30.60
C GLU A 112 -17.17 0.41 29.68
N THR A 113 -16.99 -0.32 28.60
CA THR A 113 -18.10 -0.63 27.68
C THR A 113 -19.01 -1.74 28.20
N GLY A 114 -18.50 -2.59 29.09
CA GLY A 114 -19.16 -3.83 29.52
C GLY A 114 -19.18 -4.92 28.46
N GLU A 115 -18.59 -4.67 27.27
CA GLU A 115 -18.56 -5.63 26.15
C GLU A 115 -17.51 -6.72 26.37
N THR A 116 -17.91 -7.97 26.15
CA THR A 116 -17.04 -9.14 26.18
C THR A 116 -17.21 -9.92 24.88
N TYR A 117 -16.10 -10.31 24.27
CA TYR A 117 -16.04 -11.02 22.99
C TYR A 117 -15.35 -12.37 23.13
N ASP A 118 -15.73 -13.34 22.30
CA ASP A 118 -14.98 -14.59 22.19
C ASP A 118 -13.62 -14.34 21.50
N CYS A 119 -13.60 -13.43 20.51
CA CYS A 119 -12.37 -12.99 19.85
C CYS A 119 -12.39 -11.48 19.59
N VAL A 120 -11.27 -10.79 19.86
CA VAL A 120 -11.02 -9.44 19.37
C VAL A 120 -9.85 -9.49 18.38
N VAL A 121 -10.05 -8.93 17.20
CA VAL A 121 -9.04 -8.81 16.15
C VAL A 121 -8.55 -7.35 16.11
N VAL A 122 -7.28 -7.13 16.28
CA VAL A 122 -6.66 -5.80 16.25
C VAL A 122 -6.03 -5.58 14.87
N GLY A 123 -6.65 -4.74 14.06
CA GLY A 123 -6.32 -4.43 12.67
C GLY A 123 -7.39 -4.95 11.70
N GLY A 124 -7.98 -4.05 10.91
CA GLY A 124 -9.01 -4.33 9.90
C GLY A 124 -8.48 -4.43 8.46
N GLY A 125 -7.19 -4.74 8.29
CA GLY A 125 -6.61 -5.12 7.01
C GLY A 125 -7.03 -6.52 6.55
N ILE A 126 -6.55 -7.01 5.41
CA ILE A 126 -6.91 -8.35 4.88
C ILE A 126 -6.63 -9.43 5.93
N SER A 127 -5.51 -9.36 6.66
CA SER A 127 -5.19 -10.34 7.69
C SER A 127 -6.25 -10.39 8.80
N GLY A 128 -6.65 -9.23 9.33
CA GLY A 128 -7.66 -9.19 10.39
C GLY A 128 -9.06 -9.54 9.93
N LEU A 129 -9.46 -9.08 8.74
CA LEU A 129 -10.74 -9.46 8.14
C LEU A 129 -10.82 -10.97 7.86
N ALA A 130 -9.72 -11.55 7.34
CA ALA A 130 -9.61 -13.00 7.13
C ALA A 130 -9.66 -13.76 8.46
N ALA A 131 -8.95 -13.28 9.50
CA ALA A 131 -8.99 -13.89 10.83
C ALA A 131 -10.41 -13.89 11.42
N ALA A 132 -11.15 -12.78 11.31
CA ALA A 132 -12.53 -12.71 11.74
C ALA A 132 -13.43 -13.68 10.97
N LEU A 133 -13.26 -13.79 9.65
CA LEU A 133 -14.03 -14.71 8.82
C LEU A 133 -13.73 -16.18 9.16
N ILE A 134 -12.46 -16.55 9.23
CA ILE A 134 -12.04 -17.92 9.57
C ILE A 134 -12.51 -18.27 10.99
N PHE A 135 -12.42 -17.33 11.94
CA PHE A 135 -12.94 -17.54 13.29
C PHE A 135 -14.45 -17.83 13.28
N GLN A 136 -15.24 -17.06 12.53
CA GLN A 136 -16.68 -17.30 12.40
C GLN A 136 -17.01 -18.64 11.71
N GLN A 137 -16.20 -19.05 10.75
CA GLN A 137 -16.38 -20.32 10.04
C GLN A 137 -16.07 -21.53 10.94
N LEU A 138 -15.01 -21.46 11.74
CA LEU A 138 -14.52 -22.57 12.55
C LEU A 138 -15.12 -22.61 13.98
N ALA A 139 -15.23 -21.47 14.65
CA ALA A 139 -15.77 -21.39 16.01
C ALA A 139 -17.30 -21.38 16.05
N GLY A 140 -17.95 -21.05 14.95
CA GLY A 140 -19.40 -20.99 14.79
C GLY A 140 -19.96 -19.55 14.77
N LYS A 141 -21.04 -19.38 14.02
CA LYS A 141 -21.65 -18.07 13.72
C LYS A 141 -22.24 -17.33 14.92
N SER A 142 -22.43 -17.99 16.06
CA SER A 142 -22.93 -17.39 17.30
C SER A 142 -21.83 -16.77 18.14
N LYS A 143 -20.56 -17.02 17.82
CA LYS A 143 -19.42 -16.50 18.57
C LYS A 143 -19.20 -15.02 18.29
N ALA A 144 -19.07 -14.23 19.37
CA ALA A 144 -18.89 -12.79 19.26
C ALA A 144 -17.46 -12.42 18.85
N CYS A 145 -17.33 -11.70 17.73
CA CYS A 145 -16.05 -11.23 17.21
C CYS A 145 -16.10 -9.72 16.97
N LEU A 146 -15.08 -8.98 17.46
CA LEU A 146 -14.90 -7.56 17.21
C LEU A 146 -13.59 -7.33 16.46
N VAL A 147 -13.66 -6.65 15.31
CA VAL A 147 -12.50 -6.13 14.61
C VAL A 147 -12.34 -4.65 14.94
N LEU A 148 -11.17 -4.24 15.43
CA LEU A 148 -10.80 -2.84 15.66
C LEU A 148 -9.88 -2.35 14.53
N ASP A 149 -10.22 -1.25 13.89
CA ASP A 149 -9.36 -0.60 12.90
C ASP A 149 -9.19 0.88 13.20
N ASN A 150 -7.98 1.38 13.06
CA ASN A 150 -7.62 2.77 13.32
C ASN A 150 -7.94 3.71 12.14
N HIS A 151 -8.28 3.19 10.98
CA HIS A 151 -8.71 3.97 9.83
C HIS A 151 -10.24 4.18 9.81
N PRO A 152 -10.72 5.22 9.10
CA PRO A 152 -12.16 5.45 8.90
C PRO A 152 -12.81 4.44 7.94
N ILE A 153 -12.03 3.55 7.34
CA ILE A 153 -12.51 2.43 6.54
C ILE A 153 -11.55 1.23 6.67
N PHE A 154 -12.10 0.04 6.60
CA PHE A 154 -11.36 -1.23 6.63
C PHE A 154 -10.53 -1.45 5.36
N GLY A 155 -9.63 -2.43 5.39
CA GLY A 155 -8.82 -2.88 4.27
C GLY A 155 -7.31 -2.72 4.47
N GLY A 156 -6.87 -1.94 5.46
CA GLY A 156 -5.44 -1.68 5.68
C GLY A 156 -4.80 -1.00 4.45
N GLU A 157 -3.80 -1.62 3.83
CA GLU A 157 -3.19 -1.15 2.59
C GLU A 157 -4.00 -1.55 1.33
N ALA A 158 -4.95 -2.48 1.46
CA ALA A 158 -5.89 -2.88 0.43
C ALA A 158 -7.09 -1.93 0.35
N LYS A 159 -6.80 -0.66 0.13
CA LYS A 159 -7.74 0.45 -0.10
C LYS A 159 -7.60 0.99 -1.50
N ARG A 160 -8.53 1.85 -1.92
CA ARG A 160 -8.54 2.45 -3.25
C ARG A 160 -8.69 3.97 -3.21
N ASN A 161 -8.24 4.63 -4.26
CA ASN A 161 -8.64 5.97 -4.59
C ASN A 161 -9.69 5.96 -5.71
N GLU A 162 -10.55 6.94 -5.69
CA GLU A 162 -11.55 7.16 -6.72
C GLU A 162 -11.52 8.61 -7.19
N PHE A 163 -11.55 8.80 -8.50
CA PHE A 163 -11.62 10.10 -9.14
C PHE A 163 -12.87 10.17 -10.01
N LEU A 164 -13.39 11.36 -10.20
CA LEU A 164 -14.36 11.65 -11.24
C LEU A 164 -13.71 12.63 -12.22
N VAL A 165 -13.40 12.17 -13.44
CA VAL A 165 -12.74 12.96 -14.47
C VAL A 165 -13.62 12.98 -15.70
N ASP A 166 -14.03 14.18 -16.10
CA ASP A 166 -14.89 14.41 -17.27
C ASP A 166 -16.13 13.49 -17.31
N GLY A 167 -16.75 13.28 -16.14
CA GLY A 167 -17.92 12.42 -15.95
C GLY A 167 -17.62 10.92 -15.82
N GLN A 168 -16.38 10.50 -15.99
CA GLN A 168 -15.96 9.10 -15.83
C GLN A 168 -15.38 8.86 -14.44
N ARG A 169 -15.92 7.86 -13.73
CA ARG A 169 -15.38 7.38 -12.46
C ARG A 169 -14.18 6.48 -12.72
N LEU A 170 -13.05 6.83 -12.14
CA LEU A 170 -11.81 6.08 -12.20
C LEU A 170 -11.50 5.51 -10.82
N MET A 171 -10.96 4.29 -10.78
CA MET A 171 -10.50 3.63 -9.56
C MET A 171 -9.04 3.22 -9.72
N THR A 172 -8.30 3.28 -8.63
CA THR A 172 -6.94 2.75 -8.55
C THR A 172 -6.62 2.38 -7.10
N HIS A 173 -5.57 1.58 -6.90
CA HIS A 173 -5.15 1.13 -5.57
C HIS A 173 -4.40 2.21 -4.78
N GLN A 174 -4.41 2.08 -3.47
CA GLN A 174 -3.59 2.91 -2.56
C GLN A 174 -2.26 2.25 -2.16
N GLY A 175 -2.13 0.93 -2.31
CA GLY A 175 -0.95 0.15 -1.93
C GLY A 175 -1.05 -1.25 -2.51
N SER A 176 -1.79 -2.13 -1.86
CA SER A 176 -1.96 -3.53 -2.27
C SER A 176 -2.71 -3.65 -3.59
N ALA A 177 -2.05 -4.16 -4.62
CA ALA A 177 -2.59 -4.14 -5.99
C ALA A 177 -2.59 -5.50 -6.69
N PHE A 178 -1.71 -6.34 -6.30
CA PHE A 178 -1.29 -7.53 -6.98
C PHE A 178 -2.19 -8.72 -6.66
N PHE A 179 -2.71 -9.41 -7.68
CA PHE A 179 -3.57 -10.56 -7.54
C PHE A 179 -3.03 -11.74 -8.36
N PRO A 180 -2.24 -12.63 -7.76
CA PRO A 180 -1.90 -13.91 -8.37
C PRO A 180 -3.13 -14.82 -8.38
N VAL A 181 -3.38 -15.49 -9.49
CA VAL A 181 -4.44 -16.50 -9.56
C VAL A 181 -3.97 -17.75 -8.82
N PRO A 182 -4.71 -18.22 -7.80
CA PRO A 182 -4.29 -19.37 -7.01
C PRO A 182 -4.38 -20.68 -7.80
N TYR A 183 -3.57 -21.67 -7.41
CA TYR A 183 -3.75 -23.04 -7.92
C TYR A 183 -5.15 -23.56 -7.59
N PRO A 184 -5.79 -24.26 -8.53
CA PRO A 184 -7.08 -24.93 -8.27
C PRO A 184 -7.00 -25.83 -7.02
N HIS A 185 -8.02 -25.76 -6.17
CA HIS A 185 -8.13 -26.54 -4.93
C HIS A 185 -7.09 -26.23 -3.85
N SER A 186 -6.26 -25.20 -4.02
CA SER A 186 -5.38 -24.72 -2.95
C SER A 186 -6.18 -24.12 -1.78
N PHE A 187 -5.51 -23.88 -0.64
CA PHE A 187 -6.12 -23.20 0.49
C PHE A 187 -6.66 -21.82 0.10
N ILE A 188 -5.86 -21.04 -0.62
CA ILE A 188 -6.26 -19.68 -1.05
C ILE A 188 -7.41 -19.73 -2.07
N ALA A 189 -7.44 -20.69 -2.99
CA ALA A 189 -8.56 -20.86 -3.91
C ALA A 189 -9.86 -21.12 -3.14
N ARG A 190 -9.84 -22.04 -2.16
CA ARG A 190 -11.00 -22.31 -1.30
C ARG A 190 -11.41 -21.09 -0.47
N PHE A 191 -10.44 -20.34 0.05
CA PHE A 191 -10.73 -19.09 0.76
C PHE A 191 -11.44 -18.09 -0.15
N TYR A 192 -10.94 -17.87 -1.37
CA TYR A 192 -11.59 -16.99 -2.34
C TYR A 192 -13.00 -17.46 -2.71
N GLU A 193 -13.20 -18.76 -2.93
CA GLU A 193 -14.53 -19.32 -3.16
C GLU A 193 -15.48 -19.03 -1.99
N SER A 194 -14.98 -19.11 -0.75
CA SER A 194 -15.79 -18.85 0.45
C SER A 194 -16.27 -17.41 0.57
N ILE A 195 -15.57 -16.47 -0.07
CA ILE A 195 -15.97 -15.06 -0.14
C ILE A 195 -16.66 -14.70 -1.48
N GLY A 196 -17.05 -15.68 -2.27
CA GLY A 196 -17.73 -15.49 -3.55
C GLY A 196 -16.82 -15.07 -4.71
N LEU A 197 -15.50 -15.09 -4.53
CA LEU A 197 -14.54 -14.82 -5.58
C LEU A 197 -14.17 -16.15 -6.26
N LYS A 198 -14.87 -16.48 -7.33
CA LYS A 198 -14.44 -17.54 -8.25
C LYS A 198 -13.30 -16.96 -9.05
N ALA A 199 -12.09 -17.47 -8.86
CA ALA A 199 -10.87 -16.93 -9.46
C ALA A 199 -10.73 -17.27 -10.96
N PRO A 200 -11.52 -16.66 -11.86
CA PRO A 200 -11.40 -16.83 -13.30
C PRO A 200 -10.38 -15.83 -13.84
N ARG A 201 -10.07 -15.98 -15.10
CA ARG A 201 -9.43 -14.89 -15.85
C ARG A 201 -10.36 -13.67 -15.81
N LEU A 202 -9.80 -12.54 -15.33
CA LEU A 202 -10.52 -11.27 -15.36
C LEU A 202 -10.69 -10.83 -16.82
N GLU A 203 -11.86 -10.33 -17.14
CA GLU A 203 -12.07 -9.59 -18.38
C GLU A 203 -11.59 -8.15 -18.19
N TYR A 204 -10.99 -7.59 -19.23
CA TYR A 204 -10.43 -6.23 -19.19
C TYR A 204 -11.14 -5.30 -20.16
N GLN A 205 -11.01 -3.99 -19.92
CA GLN A 205 -11.53 -2.94 -20.78
C GLN A 205 -11.19 -3.20 -22.26
N LYS A 206 -12.15 -2.94 -23.13
CA LYS A 206 -11.95 -3.03 -24.59
C LYS A 206 -11.34 -1.75 -25.11
N TRP A 207 -10.57 -1.87 -26.19
CA TRP A 207 -10.08 -0.69 -26.90
C TRP A 207 -11.23 0.08 -27.54
N GLY A 208 -11.23 1.40 -27.37
CA GLY A 208 -12.25 2.32 -27.92
C GLY A 208 -11.63 3.60 -28.49
N GLY A 209 -10.29 3.64 -28.60
CA GLY A 209 -9.59 4.81 -29.12
C GLY A 209 -9.54 4.85 -30.65
N PRO A 210 -9.29 6.03 -31.23
CA PRO A 210 -8.98 6.16 -32.65
C PRO A 210 -7.60 5.52 -32.94
N GLY A 211 -7.45 4.90 -34.08
CA GLY A 211 -6.20 4.29 -34.53
C GLY A 211 -5.92 2.89 -33.96
N PRO A 212 -4.71 2.36 -34.20
CA PRO A 212 -4.33 1.01 -33.77
C PRO A 212 -4.41 0.81 -32.26
N GLU A 213 -4.86 -0.37 -31.86
CA GLU A 213 -4.85 -0.75 -30.43
C GLU A 213 -3.41 -0.81 -29.92
N MET A 214 -3.13 -0.10 -28.81
CA MET A 214 -1.87 -0.22 -28.09
C MET A 214 -2.00 -1.28 -27.01
N LYS A 215 -1.00 -2.17 -26.91
CA LYS A 215 -0.93 -3.13 -25.82
C LYS A 215 -0.75 -2.39 -24.49
N LEU A 216 -1.64 -2.63 -23.54
CA LEU A 216 -1.60 -2.06 -22.19
C LEU A 216 -1.35 -3.15 -21.17
N SER A 217 -0.67 -2.81 -20.08
CA SER A 217 -0.49 -3.71 -18.95
C SER A 217 -1.80 -3.97 -18.23
N THR A 218 -1.98 -5.20 -17.75
CA THR A 218 -3.09 -5.63 -16.87
C THR A 218 -2.63 -5.83 -15.42
N THR A 219 -1.35 -5.54 -15.14
CA THR A 219 -0.71 -5.70 -13.82
C THR A 219 -0.16 -4.36 -13.32
N PRO A 220 0.24 -4.26 -12.05
CA PRO A 220 0.85 -3.03 -11.52
C PRO A 220 2.27 -2.76 -12.02
N TYR A 221 2.86 -3.64 -12.83
CA TYR A 221 4.21 -3.50 -13.37
C TYR A 221 4.19 -3.26 -14.89
N LEU A 222 5.28 -2.68 -15.42
CA LEU A 222 5.42 -2.38 -16.84
C LEU A 222 5.22 -3.60 -17.74
N GLY A 223 5.77 -4.74 -17.37
CA GLY A 223 5.61 -6.00 -18.09
C GLY A 223 6.02 -5.91 -19.55
N SER A 224 5.32 -6.65 -20.41
CA SER A 224 5.60 -6.72 -21.86
C SER A 224 4.85 -5.66 -22.70
N ALA A 225 4.26 -4.64 -22.08
CA ALA A 225 3.66 -3.51 -22.78
C ALA A 225 4.77 -2.61 -23.38
N PRO A 226 4.50 -1.86 -24.48
CA PRO A 226 5.46 -0.94 -25.03
C PRO A 226 5.92 0.09 -24.00
N ASN A 227 7.23 0.11 -23.72
CA ASN A 227 7.81 0.96 -22.67
C ASN A 227 8.88 1.88 -23.23
N GLY A 228 9.10 2.99 -22.54
CA GLY A 228 10.21 3.90 -22.76
C GLY A 228 11.03 4.11 -21.48
N THR A 229 12.30 4.45 -21.65
CA THR A 229 13.18 4.85 -20.56
C THR A 229 13.58 6.29 -20.74
N TYR A 230 13.32 7.12 -19.71
CA TYR A 230 13.71 8.52 -19.69
C TYR A 230 14.97 8.74 -18.88
N PHE A 231 15.94 9.38 -19.48
CA PHE A 231 17.15 9.87 -18.84
C PHE A 231 17.07 11.39 -18.71
N GLY A 232 16.94 11.90 -17.50
CA GLY A 232 16.79 13.32 -17.22
C GLY A 232 18.08 14.12 -17.40
N ALA A 233 18.04 15.39 -17.02
CA ALA A 233 19.11 16.34 -17.26
C ALA A 233 20.47 15.94 -16.65
N LYS A 234 20.48 15.20 -15.55
CA LYS A 234 21.72 14.71 -14.92
C LYS A 234 22.55 13.78 -15.83
N PHE A 235 21.95 13.23 -16.87
CA PHE A 235 22.62 12.37 -17.84
C PHE A 235 23.18 13.13 -19.04
N GLY A 236 23.37 14.45 -18.92
CA GLY A 236 24.13 15.28 -19.85
C GLY A 236 23.31 15.96 -20.96
N LYS A 237 21.97 15.81 -20.97
CA LYS A 237 21.07 16.51 -21.90
C LYS A 237 20.04 17.31 -21.10
N PRO A 238 20.08 18.65 -21.14
CA PRO A 238 19.16 19.50 -20.35
C PRO A 238 17.68 19.20 -20.61
N GLU A 239 17.30 18.85 -21.84
CA GLU A 239 15.95 18.46 -22.25
C GLU A 239 15.62 17.00 -21.93
N GLY A 240 16.57 16.25 -21.40
CA GLY A 240 16.47 14.80 -21.21
C GLY A 240 16.53 14.01 -22.51
N MET A 241 16.49 12.69 -22.40
CA MET A 241 16.53 11.78 -23.54
C MET A 241 15.60 10.60 -23.30
N TRP A 242 14.81 10.26 -24.30
CA TRP A 242 14.00 9.06 -24.35
C TRP A 242 14.69 7.96 -25.14
N LEU A 243 14.69 6.75 -24.59
CA LEU A 243 14.97 5.51 -25.31
C LEU A 243 13.70 4.66 -25.33
N ILE A 244 13.30 4.27 -26.54
CA ILE A 244 12.08 3.48 -26.77
C ILE A 244 12.49 2.26 -27.57
N GLY A 245 12.16 1.04 -27.08
CA GLY A 245 12.51 -0.23 -27.71
C GLY A 245 13.41 -1.11 -26.84
N GLU A 246 13.85 -2.23 -27.40
CA GLU A 246 14.52 -3.32 -26.66
C GLU A 246 16.00 -3.02 -26.31
N GLU A 247 16.68 -2.17 -27.06
CA GLU A 247 18.13 -1.89 -26.91
C GLU A 247 18.41 -0.72 -25.94
N THR A 248 17.75 -0.70 -24.78
CA THR A 248 17.81 0.47 -23.90
C THR A 248 19.21 0.75 -23.36
N TRP A 249 19.88 -0.28 -22.85
CA TRP A 249 21.21 -0.09 -22.23
C TRP A 249 22.30 0.24 -23.22
N GLU A 250 22.33 -0.37 -24.41
CA GLU A 250 23.33 -0.11 -25.44
C GLU A 250 23.38 1.37 -25.84
N ARG A 251 22.23 2.03 -25.88
CA ARG A 251 22.08 3.42 -26.30
C ARG A 251 21.98 4.40 -25.14
N ALA A 252 21.98 3.90 -23.90
CA ALA A 252 21.80 4.73 -22.71
C ALA A 252 22.93 5.77 -22.58
N PRO A 253 22.61 7.04 -22.22
CA PRO A 253 23.58 8.12 -22.05
C PRO A 253 24.32 8.00 -20.71
N ILE A 254 24.95 6.86 -20.49
CA ILE A 254 25.69 6.50 -19.27
C ILE A 254 27.07 5.97 -19.66
N PRO A 255 28.05 5.93 -18.74
CA PRO A 255 29.38 5.40 -19.02
C PRO A 255 29.36 3.98 -19.59
N ALA A 256 30.24 3.67 -20.52
CA ALA A 256 30.33 2.35 -21.17
C ALA A 256 30.44 1.23 -20.13
N LYS A 257 31.30 1.39 -19.11
CA LYS A 257 31.45 0.43 -18.02
C LYS A 257 30.09 0.11 -17.36
N THR A 258 29.29 1.14 -17.05
CA THR A 258 27.98 0.98 -16.43
C THR A 258 27.00 0.23 -17.35
N ARG A 259 27.01 0.51 -18.66
CA ARG A 259 26.23 -0.23 -19.65
C ARG A 259 26.58 -1.71 -19.68
N ASP A 260 27.89 -2.01 -19.76
CA ASP A 260 28.39 -3.38 -19.80
C ASP A 260 28.02 -4.16 -18.52
N GLU A 261 28.09 -3.50 -17.36
CA GLU A 261 27.68 -4.07 -16.08
C GLU A 261 26.18 -4.41 -16.05
N LEU A 262 25.31 -3.50 -16.52
CA LEU A 262 23.86 -3.72 -16.56
C LEU A 262 23.47 -4.83 -17.54
N MET A 263 24.04 -4.84 -18.76
CA MET A 263 23.80 -5.90 -19.75
C MET A 263 24.27 -7.27 -19.25
N LYS A 264 25.43 -7.32 -18.59
CA LYS A 264 25.93 -8.53 -17.96
C LYS A 264 25.04 -9.00 -16.82
N PHE A 265 24.53 -8.06 -16.00
CA PHE A 265 23.60 -8.36 -14.89
C PHE A 265 22.31 -9.01 -15.42
N GLU A 266 21.71 -8.45 -16.46
CA GLU A 266 20.50 -8.99 -17.08
C GLU A 266 20.74 -10.39 -17.68
N SER A 267 21.87 -10.58 -18.38
CA SER A 267 22.22 -11.89 -18.95
C SER A 267 22.56 -12.96 -17.91
N ALA A 268 23.04 -12.56 -16.73
CA ALA A 268 23.38 -13.47 -15.63
C ALA A 268 22.14 -13.94 -14.83
N SER A 269 20.93 -13.48 -15.19
CA SER A 269 19.74 -13.60 -14.33
C SER A 269 19.31 -15.04 -14.00
N ASN A 270 19.72 -16.07 -14.73
CA ASN A 270 19.18 -17.43 -14.61
C ASN A 270 20.22 -18.54 -14.35
N SER A 271 21.30 -18.25 -13.63
CA SER A 271 22.26 -19.29 -13.25
C SER A 271 21.71 -20.18 -12.12
N GLU A 272 21.33 -21.43 -12.43
CA GLU A 272 20.85 -22.44 -11.47
C GLU A 272 21.81 -22.68 -10.29
N ALA A 273 23.10 -22.42 -10.46
CA ALA A 273 24.12 -22.65 -9.45
C ALA A 273 23.96 -21.78 -8.19
N HIS A 274 23.20 -20.68 -8.27
CA HIS A 274 23.00 -19.74 -7.17
C HIS A 274 21.57 -19.71 -6.64
N SER A 275 20.68 -20.51 -7.23
CA SER A 275 19.26 -20.51 -6.86
C SER A 275 18.98 -21.54 -5.75
N PRO A 276 18.23 -21.18 -4.71
CA PRO A 276 17.73 -22.14 -3.72
C PRO A 276 16.85 -23.21 -4.38
N ARG A 277 16.94 -24.45 -3.91
CA ARG A 277 16.06 -25.55 -4.35
C ARG A 277 14.80 -25.66 -3.48
N TYR A 278 14.93 -25.30 -2.21
CA TYR A 278 13.82 -25.23 -1.25
C TYR A 278 14.17 -24.23 -0.14
N PRO A 279 13.17 -23.65 0.51
CA PRO A 279 13.40 -22.71 1.60
C PRO A 279 14.20 -23.38 2.75
N GLY A 280 15.25 -22.71 3.21
CA GLY A 280 16.07 -23.16 4.33
C GLY A 280 17.22 -24.13 3.95
N ASP A 281 17.46 -24.41 2.68
CA ASP A 281 18.67 -25.10 2.21
C ASP A 281 19.94 -24.26 2.49
N ALA A 282 21.11 -24.82 2.19
CA ALA A 282 22.39 -24.14 2.45
C ALA A 282 22.52 -22.83 1.67
N ILE A 283 21.96 -22.78 0.44
CA ILE A 283 21.98 -21.58 -0.39
C ILE A 283 21.07 -20.52 0.20
N SER A 284 19.83 -20.86 0.57
CA SER A 284 18.88 -19.96 1.22
C SER A 284 19.49 -19.29 2.46
N ARG A 285 20.10 -20.09 3.34
CA ARG A 285 20.70 -19.58 4.59
C ARG A 285 21.90 -18.70 4.34
N ARG A 286 22.72 -19.03 3.32
CA ARG A 286 23.83 -18.19 2.89
C ARG A 286 23.32 -16.85 2.36
N LEU A 287 22.31 -16.86 1.48
CA LEU A 287 21.72 -15.64 0.92
C LEU A 287 21.11 -14.78 2.03
N ASP A 288 20.45 -15.38 3.02
CA ASP A 288 19.90 -14.63 4.15
C ASP A 288 21.00 -14.04 5.07
N SER A 289 22.24 -14.52 4.98
CA SER A 289 23.34 -14.00 5.80
C SER A 289 24.08 -12.79 5.20
N ILE A 290 23.83 -12.47 3.94
CA ILE A 290 24.45 -11.35 3.20
C ILE A 290 23.40 -10.36 2.71
N THR A 291 23.84 -9.18 2.25
CA THR A 291 22.91 -8.22 1.63
C THR A 291 22.56 -8.63 0.19
N LEU A 292 21.43 -8.15 -0.31
CA LEU A 292 21.06 -8.32 -1.72
C LEU A 292 22.07 -7.62 -2.64
N GLU A 293 22.64 -6.48 -2.21
CA GLU A 293 23.73 -5.80 -2.93
C GLU A 293 24.95 -6.70 -3.08
N ASP A 294 25.40 -7.35 -1.99
CA ASP A 294 26.53 -8.26 -2.05
C ASP A 294 26.24 -9.48 -2.95
N TYR A 295 25.03 -10.03 -2.87
CA TYR A 295 24.60 -11.12 -3.76
C TYR A 295 24.63 -10.72 -5.24
N MET A 296 24.12 -9.53 -5.59
CA MET A 296 24.16 -9.02 -6.97
C MET A 296 25.60 -8.85 -7.46
N MET A 297 26.48 -8.31 -6.62
CA MET A 297 27.91 -8.17 -6.93
C MET A 297 28.59 -9.51 -7.17
N GLU A 298 28.38 -10.48 -6.29
CA GLU A 298 28.95 -11.83 -6.41
C GLU A 298 28.47 -12.55 -7.69
N ARG A 299 27.18 -12.44 -7.99
CA ARG A 299 26.55 -13.16 -9.08
C ARG A 299 26.99 -12.67 -10.47
N SER A 300 27.10 -11.36 -10.66
CA SER A 300 27.31 -10.75 -11.98
C SER A 300 28.58 -9.90 -12.11
N GLY A 301 29.24 -9.60 -10.97
CA GLY A 301 30.38 -8.68 -10.94
C GLY A 301 29.98 -7.22 -11.17
N ILE A 302 28.70 -6.87 -11.04
CA ILE A 302 28.21 -5.50 -11.13
C ILE A 302 28.73 -4.65 -9.97
N SER A 303 29.10 -3.40 -10.23
CA SER A 303 29.60 -2.51 -9.19
C SER A 303 28.48 -1.97 -8.29
N ARG A 304 28.83 -1.67 -7.05
CA ARG A 304 27.92 -1.06 -6.06
C ARG A 304 27.32 0.26 -6.57
N GLU A 305 28.12 1.06 -7.25
CA GLU A 305 27.68 2.33 -7.83
C GLU A 305 26.57 2.12 -8.86
N THR A 306 26.73 1.13 -9.73
CA THR A 306 25.73 0.79 -10.76
C THR A 306 24.45 0.24 -10.13
N ILE A 307 24.55 -0.64 -9.12
CA ILE A 307 23.39 -1.16 -8.38
C ILE A 307 22.60 0.00 -7.78
N ARG A 308 23.27 0.89 -7.05
CA ARG A 308 22.60 2.00 -6.35
C ARG A 308 21.97 3.02 -7.29
N ALA A 309 22.57 3.25 -8.45
CA ALA A 309 22.05 4.22 -9.42
C ALA A 309 20.88 3.69 -10.26
N PHE A 310 20.88 2.40 -10.61
CA PHE A 310 19.96 1.86 -11.64
C PHE A 310 19.07 0.72 -11.17
N LEU A 311 19.50 -0.10 -10.21
CA LEU A 311 18.71 -1.25 -9.74
C LEU A 311 17.96 -0.94 -8.44
N SER A 312 18.54 -0.14 -7.53
CA SER A 312 17.92 0.17 -6.23
C SER A 312 16.50 0.73 -6.31
N PRO A 313 16.12 1.60 -7.24
CA PRO A 313 14.74 2.08 -7.32
C PRO A 313 13.73 0.97 -7.63
N GLY A 314 14.11 0.01 -8.48
CA GLY A 314 13.28 -1.15 -8.82
C GLY A 314 13.15 -2.13 -7.65
N GLU A 315 14.26 -2.49 -7.04
CA GLU A 315 14.28 -3.39 -5.87
C GLU A 315 13.58 -2.75 -4.66
N GLY A 316 13.81 -1.46 -4.42
CA GLY A 316 13.10 -0.70 -3.39
C GLY A 316 11.59 -0.69 -3.60
N ALA A 317 11.11 -0.82 -4.83
CA ALA A 317 9.69 -0.93 -5.12
C ALA A 317 9.06 -2.22 -4.55
N GLY A 318 9.83 -3.27 -4.30
CA GLY A 318 9.38 -4.52 -3.67
C GLY A 318 9.38 -4.47 -2.14
N TYR A 319 10.38 -3.84 -1.53
CA TYR A 319 10.64 -3.91 -0.08
C TYR A 319 10.85 -2.55 0.59
N GLY A 320 10.67 -1.46 -0.13
CA GLY A 320 10.76 -0.09 0.39
C GLY A 320 12.17 0.49 0.49
N LEU A 321 13.22 -0.35 0.57
CA LEU A 321 14.63 0.05 0.63
C LEU A 321 15.45 -0.61 -0.48
N GLY A 322 16.66 -0.09 -0.70
CA GLY A 322 17.59 -0.60 -1.69
C GLY A 322 18.26 -1.92 -1.29
N PRO A 323 18.96 -2.57 -2.23
CA PRO A 323 19.62 -3.86 -2.02
C PRO A 323 20.64 -3.91 -0.88
N ASP A 324 21.25 -2.78 -0.54
CA ASP A 324 22.22 -2.65 0.56
C ASP A 324 21.60 -2.84 1.96
N ALA A 325 20.26 -2.69 2.06
CA ALA A 325 19.52 -2.82 3.31
C ALA A 325 18.78 -4.17 3.43
N LEU A 326 18.68 -4.94 2.37
CA LEU A 326 17.86 -6.15 2.27
C LEU A 326 18.71 -7.42 2.38
N SER A 327 18.12 -8.49 2.91
CA SER A 327 18.69 -9.84 2.83
C SER A 327 18.81 -10.28 1.36
N GLY A 328 19.90 -10.94 0.99
CA GLY A 328 20.08 -11.54 -0.32
C GLY A 328 19.01 -12.57 -0.68
N TYR A 329 18.38 -13.17 0.34
CA TYR A 329 17.28 -14.11 0.13
C TYR A 329 15.98 -13.43 -0.36
N THR A 330 15.84 -12.11 -0.24
CA THR A 330 14.68 -11.38 -0.77
C THR A 330 14.50 -11.58 -2.27
N ALA A 331 15.57 -11.86 -3.02
CA ALA A 331 15.49 -12.21 -4.44
C ALA A 331 14.62 -13.45 -4.72
N TYR A 332 14.46 -14.32 -3.73
CA TYR A 332 13.72 -15.59 -3.84
C TYR A 332 12.58 -15.72 -2.81
N ALA A 333 12.41 -14.75 -1.94
CA ALA A 333 11.45 -14.85 -0.83
C ALA A 333 10.00 -15.00 -1.31
N ALA A 334 9.64 -14.39 -2.44
CA ALA A 334 8.33 -14.56 -3.06
C ALA A 334 8.07 -16.01 -3.48
N ASP A 335 9.11 -16.76 -3.84
CA ASP A 335 9.01 -18.16 -4.23
C ASP A 335 8.63 -19.07 -3.06
N MET A 336 8.79 -18.62 -1.82
CA MET A 336 8.29 -19.34 -0.64
C MET A 336 6.77 -19.52 -0.65
N LEU A 337 6.05 -18.63 -1.33
CA LEU A 337 4.60 -18.74 -1.54
C LEU A 337 4.24 -19.60 -2.75
N HIS A 338 5.20 -19.88 -3.62
CA HIS A 338 5.03 -20.62 -4.87
C HIS A 338 4.47 -22.04 -4.67
N PRO A 339 4.97 -22.88 -3.73
CA PRO A 339 4.40 -24.21 -3.51
C PRO A 339 2.97 -24.16 -3.01
N LEU A 340 2.54 -23.00 -2.52
CA LEU A 340 1.26 -22.86 -1.86
C LEU A 340 0.15 -22.37 -2.80
N ASP A 341 0.41 -21.54 -3.85
CA ASP A 341 -0.71 -20.88 -4.47
C ASP A 341 -0.57 -20.15 -5.82
N ILE A 342 0.51 -20.23 -6.58
CA ILE A 342 0.61 -19.53 -7.86
C ILE A 342 0.44 -20.47 -9.06
N SER A 343 -0.50 -20.15 -9.94
CA SER A 343 -0.58 -20.76 -11.27
C SER A 343 0.26 -19.94 -12.26
N ASP A 344 1.33 -20.50 -12.80
CA ASP A 344 2.17 -19.86 -13.81
C ASP A 344 1.43 -19.64 -15.14
N GLU A 345 0.37 -20.41 -15.42
CA GLU A 345 -0.38 -20.33 -16.67
C GLU A 345 -1.23 -19.07 -16.82
N THR A 346 -1.64 -18.46 -15.71
CA THR A 346 -2.56 -17.31 -15.74
C THR A 346 -1.89 -16.00 -15.41
N GLY A 347 -0.66 -16.05 -14.91
CA GLY A 347 0.10 -14.85 -14.55
C GLY A 347 -0.58 -14.06 -13.43
N GLN A 348 -0.13 -12.84 -13.33
CA GLN A 348 -0.60 -11.89 -12.33
C GLN A 348 -1.69 -11.02 -12.94
N GLN A 349 -2.69 -10.70 -12.13
CA GLN A 349 -3.82 -9.87 -12.52
C GLN A 349 -3.97 -8.72 -11.53
N MET A 350 -4.89 -7.82 -11.79
CA MET A 350 -5.20 -6.72 -10.91
C MET A 350 -6.67 -6.33 -11.06
N PHE A 351 -7.37 -6.22 -9.94
CA PHE A 351 -8.69 -5.61 -9.91
C PHE A 351 -8.61 -4.10 -10.18
N PRO A 352 -9.70 -3.44 -10.58
CA PRO A 352 -9.71 -2.00 -10.83
C PRO A 352 -9.22 -1.19 -9.64
N ASP A 353 -9.57 -1.63 -8.43
CA ASP A 353 -9.26 -1.01 -7.15
C ASP A 353 -8.09 -1.72 -6.41
N GLY A 354 -7.33 -2.55 -7.10
CA GLY A 354 -6.37 -3.43 -6.45
C GLY A 354 -7.06 -4.43 -5.53
N ASN A 355 -6.39 -4.83 -4.45
CA ASN A 355 -6.96 -5.80 -3.51
C ASN A 355 -8.06 -5.24 -2.59
N GLY A 356 -8.48 -3.98 -2.78
CA GLY A 356 -9.64 -3.39 -2.11
C GLY A 356 -10.91 -4.21 -2.29
N GLY A 357 -11.12 -4.77 -3.50
CA GLY A 357 -12.24 -5.67 -3.79
C GLY A 357 -12.25 -6.93 -2.92
N ILE A 358 -11.08 -7.50 -2.61
CA ILE A 358 -10.95 -8.66 -1.71
C ILE A 358 -11.38 -8.29 -0.28
N ALA A 359 -10.86 -7.19 0.26
CA ALA A 359 -11.25 -6.71 1.59
C ALA A 359 -12.75 -6.45 1.69
N ARG A 360 -13.35 -5.90 0.64
CA ARG A 360 -14.79 -5.65 0.55
C ARG A 360 -15.61 -6.94 0.44
N LEU A 361 -15.15 -7.95 -0.30
CA LEU A 361 -15.79 -9.27 -0.35
C LEU A 361 -15.76 -9.96 1.01
N ILE A 362 -14.63 -9.95 1.71
CA ILE A 362 -14.54 -10.50 3.07
C ILE A 362 -15.52 -9.78 4.00
N THR A 363 -15.54 -8.45 3.97
CA THR A 363 -16.44 -7.65 4.81
C THR A 363 -17.92 -7.94 4.52
N LYS A 364 -18.29 -8.06 3.24
CA LYS A 364 -19.66 -8.43 2.84
C LYS A 364 -20.03 -9.86 3.24
N THR A 365 -19.07 -10.77 3.24
CA THR A 365 -19.29 -12.15 3.75
C THR A 365 -19.54 -12.14 5.25
N LEU A 366 -18.78 -11.35 6.02
CA LEU A 366 -18.94 -11.19 7.48
C LEU A 366 -20.24 -10.47 7.84
N ILE A 367 -20.55 -9.41 7.12
CA ILE A 367 -21.69 -8.52 7.39
C ILE A 367 -22.41 -8.24 6.06
N PRO A 368 -23.39 -9.08 5.66
CA PRO A 368 -24.04 -8.98 4.36
C PRO A 368 -24.63 -7.61 4.02
N GLU A 369 -25.12 -6.86 5.03
CA GLU A 369 -25.69 -5.53 4.86
C GLU A 369 -24.65 -4.42 4.74
N SER A 370 -23.36 -4.75 4.88
CA SER A 370 -22.26 -3.75 4.79
C SER A 370 -22.10 -3.15 3.40
N ILE A 371 -22.49 -3.87 2.36
CA ILE A 371 -22.46 -3.40 0.96
C ILE A 371 -23.73 -3.92 0.28
N ALA A 372 -24.48 -3.03 -0.37
CA ALA A 372 -25.71 -3.39 -1.08
C ALA A 372 -25.45 -4.26 -2.32
N GLY A 373 -26.51 -4.87 -2.84
CA GLY A 373 -26.49 -5.69 -4.07
C GLY A 373 -26.06 -7.13 -3.85
N GLU A 374 -25.74 -7.82 -4.94
CA GLU A 374 -25.35 -9.23 -4.94
C GLU A 374 -23.97 -9.45 -4.31
N HIS A 375 -23.72 -10.69 -3.89
CA HIS A 375 -22.41 -11.10 -3.39
C HIS A 375 -21.48 -11.41 -4.58
N SER A 376 -21.07 -10.37 -5.27
CA SER A 376 -20.24 -10.44 -6.46
C SER A 376 -19.15 -9.37 -6.42
N LEU A 377 -18.04 -9.61 -7.11
CA LEU A 377 -16.98 -8.62 -7.25
C LEU A 377 -17.50 -7.31 -7.89
N ASP A 378 -18.42 -7.44 -8.84
CA ASP A 378 -19.02 -6.30 -9.53
C ASP A 378 -19.74 -5.35 -8.57
N ASP A 379 -20.66 -5.85 -7.76
CA ASP A 379 -21.38 -5.01 -6.80
C ASP A 379 -20.47 -4.49 -5.69
N VAL A 380 -19.57 -5.32 -5.15
CA VAL A 380 -18.67 -4.86 -4.07
C VAL A 380 -17.68 -3.79 -4.55
N CYS A 381 -17.24 -3.81 -5.81
CA CYS A 381 -16.40 -2.75 -6.36
C CYS A 381 -17.16 -1.42 -6.58
N ARG A 382 -18.45 -1.46 -6.89
CA ARG A 382 -19.21 -0.27 -7.31
C ARG A 382 -20.11 0.33 -6.24
N LYS A 383 -20.70 -0.50 -5.37
CA LYS A 383 -21.68 -0.05 -4.38
C LYS A 383 -20.99 0.59 -3.16
N PRO A 384 -21.61 1.59 -2.55
CA PRO A 384 -21.06 2.21 -1.34
C PRO A 384 -21.12 1.26 -0.13
N VAL A 385 -20.28 1.53 0.86
CA VAL A 385 -20.31 0.88 2.17
C VAL A 385 -21.41 1.47 3.02
N ASN A 386 -22.21 0.61 3.62
CA ASN A 386 -23.14 0.96 4.68
C ASN A 386 -22.41 0.92 6.04
N PHE A 387 -21.77 2.01 6.39
CA PHE A 387 -21.02 2.13 7.65
C PHE A 387 -21.86 1.83 8.88
N GLY A 388 -23.16 2.17 8.87
CA GLY A 388 -24.08 1.88 9.97
C GLY A 388 -24.35 0.39 10.19
N ALA A 389 -23.99 -0.48 9.26
CA ALA A 389 -24.10 -1.93 9.42
C ALA A 389 -22.88 -2.55 10.11
N LEU A 390 -21.72 -1.87 10.12
CA LEU A 390 -20.45 -2.48 10.51
C LEU A 390 -20.34 -2.76 12.02
N ASP A 391 -20.85 -1.87 12.88
CA ASP A 391 -20.73 -1.98 14.35
C ASP A 391 -22.10 -1.95 15.05
N ARG A 392 -23.02 -2.84 14.65
CA ARG A 392 -24.34 -2.95 15.28
C ARG A 392 -24.27 -3.71 16.60
N ALA A 393 -24.85 -3.15 17.63
CA ALA A 393 -24.98 -3.82 18.93
C ALA A 393 -25.71 -5.17 18.76
N GLY A 394 -25.19 -6.21 19.40
CA GLY A 394 -25.77 -7.56 19.35
C GLY A 394 -25.47 -8.37 18.09
N ALA A 395 -24.79 -7.79 17.09
CA ALA A 395 -24.30 -8.56 15.95
C ALA A 395 -23.14 -9.48 16.37
N ALA A 396 -23.10 -10.69 15.80
CA ALA A 396 -22.05 -11.66 16.09
C ALA A 396 -20.66 -11.16 15.64
N VAL A 397 -20.59 -10.50 14.48
CA VAL A 397 -19.37 -9.84 14.01
C VAL A 397 -19.59 -8.35 13.95
N ARG A 398 -18.64 -7.60 14.47
CA ARG A 398 -18.63 -6.14 14.46
C ARG A 398 -17.28 -5.64 13.97
N ILE A 399 -17.29 -4.60 13.16
CA ILE A 399 -16.09 -3.91 12.66
C ILE A 399 -16.17 -2.47 13.13
N ARG A 400 -15.35 -2.10 14.10
CA ARG A 400 -15.32 -0.77 14.72
C ARG A 400 -14.16 0.02 14.12
N LEU A 401 -14.49 0.99 13.29
CA LEU A 401 -13.58 1.88 12.59
C LEU A 401 -13.20 3.08 13.45
N ASP A 402 -12.21 3.89 13.01
CA ASP A 402 -11.67 5.03 13.77
C ASP A 402 -11.31 4.67 15.22
N SER A 403 -10.89 3.43 15.44
CA SER A 403 -10.69 2.82 16.76
C SER A 403 -9.29 2.26 16.88
N THR A 404 -8.37 3.08 17.40
CA THR A 404 -6.97 2.71 17.56
C THR A 404 -6.77 1.90 18.84
N ALA A 405 -6.46 0.61 18.74
CA ALA A 405 -6.03 -0.18 19.89
C ALA A 405 -4.71 0.38 20.44
N VAL A 406 -4.67 0.72 21.71
CA VAL A 406 -3.53 1.37 22.37
C VAL A 406 -2.93 0.54 23.49
N TRP A 407 -3.65 -0.49 23.93
CA TRP A 407 -3.23 -1.31 25.06
C TRP A 407 -3.91 -2.69 25.01
N VAL A 408 -3.12 -3.76 25.14
CA VAL A 408 -3.58 -5.16 25.17
C VAL A 408 -2.81 -5.88 26.26
N LYS A 409 -3.48 -6.57 27.17
CA LYS A 409 -2.83 -7.27 28.27
C LYS A 409 -3.75 -8.35 28.85
N HIS A 410 -3.16 -9.49 29.26
CA HIS A 410 -3.87 -10.53 30.00
C HIS A 410 -4.33 -10.04 31.37
N GLU A 411 -5.46 -10.56 31.84
CA GLU A 411 -5.93 -10.34 33.22
C GLU A 411 -5.20 -11.30 34.17
N GLY A 412 -3.98 -10.93 34.58
CA GLY A 412 -3.11 -11.74 35.44
C GLY A 412 -2.01 -12.48 34.68
N ASP A 413 -1.69 -13.69 35.11
CA ASP A 413 -0.68 -14.54 34.48
C ASP A 413 -1.14 -15.00 33.08
N PRO A 414 -0.40 -14.73 32.00
CA PRO A 414 -0.78 -15.12 30.64
C PRO A 414 -1.12 -16.60 30.48
N ALA A 415 -0.42 -17.49 31.20
CA ALA A 415 -0.63 -18.94 31.12
C ALA A 415 -1.93 -19.40 31.80
N LYS A 416 -2.55 -18.58 32.65
CA LYS A 416 -3.72 -18.92 33.45
C LYS A 416 -4.90 -17.99 33.24
N SER A 417 -4.73 -16.93 32.49
CA SER A 417 -5.75 -15.90 32.31
C SER A 417 -6.93 -16.43 31.49
N ASP A 418 -8.15 -16.07 31.90
CA ASP A 418 -9.36 -16.34 31.13
C ASP A 418 -9.68 -15.25 30.10
N PHE A 419 -9.14 -14.06 30.32
CA PHE A 419 -9.43 -12.89 29.49
C PHE A 419 -8.19 -12.05 29.20
N VAL A 420 -8.27 -11.37 28.07
CA VAL A 420 -7.39 -10.27 27.67
C VAL A 420 -8.21 -8.98 27.72
N THR A 421 -7.65 -7.95 28.30
CA THR A 421 -8.22 -6.60 28.25
C THR A 421 -7.62 -5.83 27.08
N ILE A 422 -8.47 -5.16 26.30
CA ILE A 422 -8.07 -4.33 25.17
C ILE A 422 -8.60 -2.92 25.41
N ALA A 423 -7.71 -1.91 25.41
CA ALA A 423 -8.11 -0.52 25.36
C ALA A 423 -7.87 0.07 23.97
N TYR A 424 -8.82 0.90 23.54
CA TYR A 424 -8.74 1.60 22.25
C TYR A 424 -9.24 3.04 22.40
N THR A 425 -8.75 3.92 21.54
CA THR A 425 -9.20 5.31 21.46
C THR A 425 -10.18 5.46 20.30
N HIS A 426 -11.26 6.20 20.55
CA HIS A 426 -12.27 6.58 19.56
C HIS A 426 -12.88 7.93 19.92
N GLY A 427 -12.99 8.87 18.98
CA GLY A 427 -13.58 10.19 19.21
C GLY A 427 -12.96 10.95 20.39
N GLY A 428 -11.64 10.84 20.60
CA GLY A 428 -10.91 11.51 21.67
C GLY A 428 -11.08 10.89 23.07
N LYS A 429 -11.78 9.77 23.21
CA LYS A 429 -11.96 9.03 24.47
C LYS A 429 -11.27 7.68 24.40
N THR A 430 -10.91 7.13 25.56
CA THR A 430 -10.38 5.77 25.69
C THR A 430 -11.45 4.84 26.21
N TYR A 431 -11.64 3.70 25.56
CA TYR A 431 -12.62 2.67 25.88
C TYR A 431 -11.92 1.36 26.22
N ARG A 432 -12.59 0.49 26.97
CA ARG A 432 -12.10 -0.83 27.33
C ARG A 432 -13.12 -1.92 27.03
N VAL A 433 -12.63 -3.02 26.42
CA VAL A 433 -13.37 -4.27 26.17
C VAL A 433 -12.58 -5.45 26.67
N LYS A 434 -13.24 -6.60 26.85
CA LYS A 434 -12.63 -7.87 27.22
C LYS A 434 -12.77 -8.89 26.09
N ALA A 435 -11.79 -9.79 25.97
CA ALA A 435 -11.84 -10.89 25.02
C ALA A 435 -11.32 -12.20 25.61
N ARG A 436 -11.92 -13.33 25.20
CA ARG A 436 -11.41 -14.66 25.52
C ARG A 436 -10.16 -15.01 24.71
N SER A 437 -10.02 -14.42 23.54
CA SER A 437 -8.83 -14.56 22.67
C SER A 437 -8.63 -13.29 21.85
N VAL A 438 -7.38 -13.04 21.43
CA VAL A 438 -7.00 -11.87 20.63
C VAL A 438 -6.14 -12.29 19.45
N VAL A 439 -6.45 -11.76 18.27
CA VAL A 439 -5.60 -11.84 17.09
C VAL A 439 -4.96 -10.47 16.84
N MET A 440 -3.64 -10.38 16.97
CA MET A 440 -2.88 -9.19 16.59
C MET A 440 -2.59 -9.23 15.09
N ALA A 441 -3.43 -8.56 14.31
CA ALA A 441 -3.35 -8.49 12.83
C ALA A 441 -2.89 -7.11 12.32
N GLY A 442 -2.55 -6.20 13.23
CA GLY A 442 -1.96 -4.90 12.91
C GLY A 442 -0.47 -4.99 12.62
N GLY A 443 0.12 -3.90 12.16
CA GLY A 443 1.54 -3.84 11.82
C GLY A 443 2.47 -4.15 13.02
N SER A 444 3.57 -4.83 12.74
CA SER A 444 4.58 -5.23 13.74
C SER A 444 5.11 -4.05 14.56
N TRP A 445 5.20 -2.87 13.96
CA TRP A 445 5.72 -1.66 14.64
C TRP A 445 4.83 -1.15 15.77
N THR A 446 3.52 -1.40 15.74
CA THR A 446 2.61 -1.03 16.82
C THR A 446 2.40 -2.15 17.82
N THR A 447 2.34 -3.40 17.38
CA THR A 447 2.05 -4.57 18.21
C THR A 447 2.98 -4.67 19.42
N ARG A 448 4.28 -4.48 19.22
CA ARG A 448 5.28 -4.52 20.32
C ARG A 448 5.06 -3.43 21.38
N HIS A 449 4.39 -2.34 21.04
CA HIS A 449 4.15 -1.22 21.97
C HIS A 449 2.82 -1.36 22.70
N ILE A 450 1.83 -2.02 22.11
CA ILE A 450 0.48 -2.10 22.69
C ILE A 450 0.23 -3.39 23.47
N VAL A 451 0.93 -4.50 23.16
CA VAL A 451 0.88 -5.72 23.98
C VAL A 451 1.84 -5.56 25.15
N ARG A 452 1.28 -5.31 26.35
CA ARG A 452 2.01 -4.76 27.49
C ARG A 452 2.78 -5.79 28.31
N ASP A 453 2.45 -7.05 28.16
CA ASP A 453 3.04 -8.18 28.91
C ASP A 453 3.82 -9.14 28.00
N LEU A 454 4.24 -8.66 26.82
CA LEU A 454 5.08 -9.45 25.91
C LEU A 454 6.37 -9.92 26.62
N PRO A 455 6.73 -11.20 26.52
CA PRO A 455 8.00 -11.71 27.04
C PRO A 455 9.18 -11.18 26.22
N ALA A 456 10.35 -11.13 26.83
CA ALA A 456 11.55 -10.50 26.28
C ALA A 456 11.99 -11.07 24.92
N ASP A 457 11.82 -12.37 24.71
CA ASP A 457 12.15 -13.05 23.45
C ASP A 457 11.23 -12.61 22.28
N LEU A 458 9.93 -12.41 22.53
CA LEU A 458 9.02 -11.87 21.52
C LEU A 458 9.24 -10.37 21.27
N VAL A 459 9.61 -9.60 22.30
CA VAL A 459 10.03 -8.19 22.12
C VAL A 459 11.27 -8.13 21.23
N GLU A 460 12.26 -9.01 21.47
CA GLU A 460 13.45 -9.11 20.63
C GLU A 460 13.11 -9.52 19.19
N ALA A 461 12.22 -10.50 19.00
CA ALA A 461 11.74 -10.87 17.67
C ALA A 461 11.15 -9.67 16.94
N TYR A 462 10.25 -8.91 17.58
CA TYR A 462 9.68 -7.71 16.99
C TYR A 462 10.71 -6.62 16.66
N SER A 463 11.82 -6.53 17.37
CA SER A 463 12.88 -5.54 17.09
C SER A 463 13.57 -5.75 15.74
N GLN A 464 13.44 -6.92 15.14
CA GLN A 464 14.05 -7.28 13.85
C GLN A 464 13.15 -6.91 12.64
N PHE A 465 11.92 -6.47 12.87
CA PHE A 465 11.01 -6.05 11.80
C PHE A 465 11.30 -4.60 11.37
N CYS A 466 12.35 -4.42 10.58
CA CYS A 466 12.67 -3.11 10.00
C CYS A 466 11.61 -2.70 8.99
N ARG A 467 11.16 -1.45 9.06
CA ARG A 467 10.08 -0.94 8.20
C ARG A 467 10.51 0.31 7.44
N ALA A 468 10.17 0.34 6.17
CA ALA A 468 10.41 1.47 5.28
C ALA A 468 9.12 2.20 4.90
N PRO A 469 9.18 3.49 4.61
CA PRO A 469 8.05 4.23 4.07
C PRO A 469 7.92 4.01 2.56
N CYS A 470 6.70 4.25 2.08
CA CYS A 470 6.40 4.30 0.65
C CYS A 470 5.30 5.34 0.40
N MET A 471 5.30 5.96 -0.77
CA MET A 471 4.19 6.77 -1.24
C MET A 471 3.68 6.24 -2.57
N MET A 472 2.35 6.11 -2.68
CA MET A 472 1.67 5.86 -3.93
C MET A 472 1.00 7.18 -4.36
N ALA A 473 1.62 7.88 -5.31
CA ALA A 473 1.06 9.08 -5.89
C ALA A 473 0.18 8.70 -7.08
N ASN A 474 -1.13 8.88 -6.95
CA ASN A 474 -2.10 8.61 -7.98
C ASN A 474 -2.44 9.90 -8.71
N VAL A 475 -2.03 10.00 -9.97
CA VAL A 475 -2.19 11.16 -10.84
C VAL A 475 -3.27 10.86 -11.88
N ALA A 476 -4.45 11.39 -11.68
CA ALA A 476 -5.52 11.29 -12.67
C ALA A 476 -5.26 12.27 -13.81
N VAL A 477 -5.29 11.78 -15.04
CA VAL A 477 -5.10 12.58 -16.26
C VAL A 477 -6.34 12.48 -17.16
N ARG A 478 -6.68 13.60 -17.85
CA ARG A 478 -7.86 13.66 -18.73
C ARG A 478 -7.69 12.82 -19.99
N ASN A 479 -6.48 12.57 -20.39
CA ASN A 479 -6.12 11.76 -21.56
C ASN A 479 -4.66 11.33 -21.46
N TRP A 480 -4.27 10.35 -22.26
CA TRP A 480 -2.88 9.88 -22.34
C TRP A 480 -2.34 9.90 -23.79
N ARG A 481 -2.85 10.83 -24.62
CA ARG A 481 -2.41 11.06 -26.01
C ARG A 481 -0.90 11.22 -26.14
N PHE A 482 -0.27 11.85 -25.14
CA PHE A 482 1.18 12.07 -25.12
C PHE A 482 1.97 10.75 -25.10
N LEU A 483 1.55 9.75 -24.32
CA LEU A 483 2.17 8.41 -24.33
C LEU A 483 1.86 7.67 -25.63
N TYR A 484 0.62 7.72 -26.09
CA TYR A 484 0.21 7.08 -27.35
C TYR A 484 0.99 7.64 -28.54
N LYS A 485 1.20 8.96 -28.62
CA LYS A 485 2.03 9.62 -29.65
C LYS A 485 3.48 9.16 -29.62
N MET A 486 4.01 8.84 -28.45
CA MET A 486 5.36 8.30 -28.29
C MET A 486 5.45 6.80 -28.63
N GLY A 487 4.33 6.12 -28.85
CA GLY A 487 4.30 4.68 -29.10
C GLY A 487 4.52 3.84 -27.86
N ILE A 488 4.31 4.38 -26.65
CA ILE A 488 4.51 3.71 -25.37
C ILE A 488 3.24 3.77 -24.51
N SER A 489 3.06 2.77 -23.67
CA SER A 489 1.99 2.74 -22.65
C SER A 489 2.51 2.85 -21.24
N GLY A 490 3.82 2.74 -21.04
CA GLY A 490 4.49 2.91 -19.76
C GLY A 490 5.90 3.44 -19.91
N CYS A 491 6.48 3.86 -18.82
CA CYS A 491 7.84 4.36 -18.81
C CYS A 491 8.51 4.23 -17.44
N GLN A 492 9.83 4.19 -17.47
CA GLN A 492 10.69 4.25 -16.30
C GLN A 492 11.68 5.41 -16.42
N TRP A 493 12.24 5.82 -15.30
CA TRP A 493 13.24 6.89 -15.21
C TRP A 493 14.14 6.74 -13.99
N TYR A 494 15.27 7.45 -13.98
CA TYR A 494 16.30 7.33 -12.96
C TYR A 494 16.62 8.66 -12.24
N GLU A 495 15.78 9.67 -12.40
CA GLU A 495 15.96 10.99 -11.80
C GLU A 495 14.62 11.56 -11.34
N GLY A 496 14.59 12.18 -10.17
CA GLY A 496 13.39 12.81 -9.62
C GLY A 496 12.54 11.87 -8.76
N LEU A 497 11.22 12.10 -8.75
CA LEU A 497 10.28 11.43 -7.88
C LEU A 497 9.80 10.11 -8.47
N GLY A 498 9.98 9.02 -7.74
CA GLY A 498 9.59 7.68 -8.23
C GLY A 498 10.49 7.18 -9.35
N ASN A 499 10.09 6.10 -10.00
CA ASN A 499 10.91 5.45 -11.02
C ASN A 499 10.13 4.86 -12.21
N TYR A 500 8.80 4.76 -12.13
CA TYR A 500 7.98 4.30 -13.25
C TYR A 500 6.52 4.73 -13.14
N THR A 501 5.83 4.71 -14.28
CA THR A 501 4.37 4.80 -14.38
C THR A 501 3.87 4.13 -15.67
N GLN A 502 2.57 3.83 -15.73
CA GLN A 502 1.98 3.19 -16.91
C GLN A 502 0.47 3.44 -17.02
N VAL A 503 -0.04 3.34 -18.24
CA VAL A 503 -1.47 3.18 -18.51
C VAL A 503 -1.83 1.70 -18.38
N ARG A 504 -2.85 1.38 -17.61
CA ARG A 504 -3.31 0.01 -17.40
C ARG A 504 -4.70 -0.23 -17.99
N LYS A 505 -4.89 -1.40 -18.58
CA LYS A 505 -6.24 -1.94 -18.81
C LYS A 505 -6.82 -2.35 -17.46
N LEU A 506 -7.91 -1.73 -17.05
CA LEU A 506 -8.60 -2.11 -15.82
C LEU A 506 -9.45 -3.36 -16.05
N ALA A 507 -9.49 -4.23 -15.04
CA ALA A 507 -10.43 -5.32 -15.04
C ALA A 507 -11.87 -4.77 -15.02
N MET A 508 -12.76 -5.44 -15.73
CA MET A 508 -14.17 -5.08 -15.78
C MET A 508 -14.87 -5.53 -14.51
N CYS A 509 -15.59 -4.59 -13.88
CA CYS A 509 -16.55 -4.88 -12.83
C CYS A 509 -17.95 -4.64 -13.41
N GLY A 510 -18.55 -5.68 -14.02
CA GLY A 510 -19.84 -5.63 -14.64
C GLY A 510 -19.85 -5.19 -16.11
N ALA A 511 -21.07 -5.18 -16.70
CA ALA A 511 -21.28 -4.95 -18.12
C ALA A 511 -20.94 -3.53 -18.63
N HIS A 512 -20.60 -2.61 -17.74
CA HIS A 512 -20.46 -1.18 -18.05
C HIS A 512 -19.06 -0.63 -17.84
N ALA A 513 -18.01 -1.43 -18.01
CA ALA A 513 -16.67 -0.86 -18.02
C ALA A 513 -16.49 0.05 -19.25
N PRO A 514 -16.09 1.31 -19.09
CA PRO A 514 -15.82 2.19 -20.21
C PRO A 514 -14.68 1.60 -21.04
N THR A 515 -14.72 1.84 -22.35
CA THR A 515 -13.59 1.51 -23.24
C THR A 515 -12.38 2.37 -22.88
N ILE A 516 -11.17 1.89 -23.20
CA ILE A 516 -9.94 2.63 -23.03
C ILE A 516 -9.32 3.02 -24.36
N GLY A 517 -8.89 4.27 -24.47
CA GLY A 517 -8.19 4.81 -25.65
C GLY A 517 -7.42 6.06 -25.26
N PRO A 518 -6.59 6.61 -26.16
CA PRO A 518 -5.75 7.77 -25.85
C PRO A 518 -6.50 9.00 -25.36
N ASP A 519 -7.77 9.13 -25.74
CA ASP A 519 -8.67 10.23 -25.36
C ASP A 519 -9.40 9.98 -24.03
N SER A 520 -9.31 8.75 -23.50
CA SER A 520 -9.96 8.40 -22.23
C SER A 520 -9.15 8.91 -21.04
N PRO A 521 -9.80 9.37 -19.98
CA PRO A 521 -9.10 9.64 -18.72
C PRO A 521 -8.58 8.34 -18.10
N THR A 522 -7.46 8.46 -17.41
CA THR A 522 -6.82 7.33 -16.69
C THR A 522 -6.10 7.82 -15.45
N VAL A 523 -5.64 6.89 -14.62
CA VAL A 523 -4.78 7.19 -13.47
C VAL A 523 -3.39 6.62 -13.70
N LEU A 524 -2.40 7.50 -13.67
CA LEU A 524 -0.99 7.16 -13.68
C LEU A 524 -0.52 7.07 -12.23
N THR A 525 -0.16 5.87 -11.79
CA THR A 525 0.35 5.64 -10.43
C THR A 525 1.86 5.73 -10.44
N VAL A 526 2.41 6.60 -9.60
CA VAL A 526 3.86 6.73 -9.35
C VAL A 526 4.15 6.20 -7.96
N LYS A 527 4.97 5.17 -7.87
CA LYS A 527 5.46 4.62 -6.61
C LYS A 527 6.76 5.32 -6.22
N VAL A 528 6.82 5.81 -5.00
CA VAL A 528 7.98 6.52 -4.47
C VAL A 528 8.50 5.78 -3.25
N VAL A 529 9.78 5.43 -3.28
CA VAL A 529 10.53 4.84 -2.17
C VAL A 529 11.63 5.79 -1.73
N TYR A 530 12.11 5.64 -0.51
CA TYR A 530 13.00 6.59 0.14
C TYR A 530 14.28 5.87 0.63
N PRO A 531 15.14 5.38 -0.28
CA PRO A 531 16.39 4.71 0.11
C PRO A 531 17.44 5.73 0.54
N TYR A 532 18.20 5.37 1.57
CA TYR A 532 19.37 6.11 2.06
C TYR A 532 20.58 5.16 2.10
N PRO A 533 21.12 4.75 0.94
CA PRO A 533 22.13 3.71 0.86
C PRO A 533 23.37 4.02 1.68
N GLY A 534 23.93 3.00 2.31
CA GLY A 534 25.10 3.10 3.19
C GLY A 534 24.78 3.29 4.67
N HIS A 535 23.52 3.43 5.04
CA HIS A 535 23.07 3.43 6.43
C HIS A 535 22.47 2.07 6.83
N PRO A 536 22.45 1.69 8.12
CA PRO A 536 21.75 0.51 8.61
C PRO A 536 20.27 0.52 8.22
N THR A 537 19.69 -0.64 7.96
CA THR A 537 18.30 -0.82 7.46
C THR A 537 17.27 -0.02 8.27
N GLU A 538 17.31 -0.10 9.60
CA GLU A 538 16.40 0.64 10.47
C GLU A 538 16.57 2.16 10.33
N GLN A 539 17.81 2.64 10.25
CA GLN A 539 18.11 4.05 10.09
C GLN A 539 17.62 4.57 8.73
N GLN A 540 17.80 3.81 7.65
CA GLN A 540 17.25 4.18 6.34
C GLN A 540 15.72 4.35 6.42
N GLY A 541 15.02 3.41 7.08
CA GLY A 541 13.58 3.51 7.30
C GLY A 541 13.17 4.77 8.08
N HIS A 542 13.94 5.17 9.09
CA HIS A 542 13.69 6.40 9.86
C HIS A 542 13.89 7.66 9.02
N MET A 543 15.00 7.73 8.27
CA MET A 543 15.32 8.89 7.41
C MET A 543 14.24 9.04 6.32
N GLY A 544 13.86 7.93 5.67
CA GLY A 544 12.81 7.95 4.65
C GLY A 544 11.45 8.39 5.20
N ARG A 545 11.07 7.96 6.41
CA ARG A 545 9.83 8.44 7.05
C ARG A 545 9.89 9.93 7.36
N ALA A 546 11.02 10.44 7.82
CA ALA A 546 11.18 11.86 8.06
C ALA A 546 10.98 12.66 6.77
N GLU A 547 11.56 12.24 5.64
CA GLU A 547 11.36 12.88 4.35
C GLU A 547 9.89 12.78 3.88
N LEU A 548 9.32 11.57 3.87
CA LEU A 548 7.92 11.35 3.47
C LEU A 548 6.96 12.26 4.23
N LEU A 549 7.13 12.38 5.55
CA LEU A 549 6.15 13.04 6.41
C LEU A 549 6.37 14.56 6.51
N SER A 550 7.61 15.05 6.33
CA SER A 550 7.93 16.48 6.38
C SER A 550 7.69 17.22 5.07
N THR A 551 7.61 16.53 3.93
CA THR A 551 7.36 17.14 2.62
C THR A 551 5.86 17.43 2.48
N SER A 552 5.50 18.67 2.18
CA SER A 552 4.10 19.07 2.04
C SER A 552 3.43 18.45 0.80
N PHE A 553 2.09 18.40 0.77
CA PHE A 553 1.36 18.01 -0.43
C PHE A 553 1.73 18.89 -1.62
N ARG A 554 1.80 20.20 -1.40
CA ARG A 554 2.12 21.19 -2.44
C ARG A 554 3.51 20.97 -3.05
N ASP A 555 4.50 20.59 -2.24
CA ASP A 555 5.85 20.30 -2.74
C ASP A 555 5.89 19.03 -3.58
N TYR A 556 5.18 17.96 -3.16
CA TYR A 556 5.03 16.76 -3.99
C TYR A 556 4.23 17.01 -5.26
N GLU A 557 3.15 17.77 -5.19
CA GLU A 557 2.37 18.16 -6.38
C GLU A 557 3.25 18.92 -7.37
N ARG A 558 4.04 19.88 -6.91
CA ARG A 558 5.00 20.62 -7.74
C ARG A 558 5.99 19.68 -8.41
N GLN A 559 6.64 18.81 -7.66
CA GLN A 559 7.61 17.84 -8.19
C GLN A 559 6.97 16.94 -9.26
N ILE A 560 5.76 16.42 -9.04
CA ILE A 560 5.05 15.59 -10.00
C ILE A 560 4.77 16.38 -11.29
N ARG A 561 4.27 17.62 -11.18
CA ARG A 561 3.94 18.46 -12.34
C ARG A 561 5.18 18.85 -13.12
N GLU A 562 6.26 19.24 -12.45
CA GLU A 562 7.56 19.55 -13.07
C GLU A 562 8.12 18.34 -13.79
N GLN A 563 8.14 17.18 -13.16
CA GLN A 563 8.67 15.96 -13.72
C GLN A 563 7.88 15.49 -14.93
N PHE A 564 6.55 15.46 -14.85
CA PHE A 564 5.71 15.07 -16.00
C PHE A 564 5.85 16.07 -17.15
N SER A 565 6.00 17.36 -16.84
CA SER A 565 6.27 18.39 -17.87
C SER A 565 7.64 18.18 -18.53
N ALA A 566 8.69 17.90 -17.76
CA ALA A 566 10.02 17.60 -18.30
C ALA A 566 10.01 16.35 -19.19
N MET A 567 9.29 15.31 -18.79
CA MET A 567 9.21 14.06 -19.52
C MET A 567 8.34 14.15 -20.79
N PHE A 568 7.20 14.83 -20.73
CA PHE A 568 6.14 14.65 -21.73
C PHE A 568 5.73 15.91 -22.49
N ALA A 569 6.23 17.11 -22.16
CA ALA A 569 5.82 18.34 -22.84
C ALA A 569 6.10 18.30 -24.34
N SER A 570 7.22 17.70 -24.77
CA SER A 570 7.57 17.55 -26.20
C SER A 570 6.57 16.69 -26.99
N SER A 571 5.85 15.80 -26.31
CA SER A 571 4.78 14.98 -26.91
C SER A 571 3.38 15.59 -26.77
N GLY A 572 3.28 16.81 -26.21
CA GLY A 572 2.06 17.61 -26.14
C GLY A 572 1.34 17.60 -24.81
N PHE A 573 1.94 17.03 -23.76
CA PHE A 573 1.43 17.09 -22.40
C PHE A 573 1.53 18.51 -21.84
N ASN A 574 0.53 18.90 -21.09
CA ASN A 574 0.50 20.16 -20.33
C ASN A 574 -0.04 19.89 -18.92
N ALA A 575 0.78 20.08 -17.90
CA ALA A 575 0.42 19.74 -16.53
C ALA A 575 -0.83 20.49 -16.03
N ALA A 576 -1.01 21.75 -16.40
CA ALA A 576 -2.17 22.55 -15.99
C ALA A 576 -3.48 22.06 -16.65
N ARG A 577 -3.43 21.60 -17.89
CA ARG A 577 -4.59 21.14 -18.63
C ARG A 577 -4.92 19.67 -18.40
N ASP A 578 -3.89 18.81 -18.41
CA ASP A 578 -4.06 17.37 -18.54
C ASP A 578 -4.14 16.64 -17.18
N ILE A 579 -3.57 17.20 -16.10
CA ILE A 579 -3.74 16.64 -14.75
C ILE A 579 -5.09 17.06 -14.20
N ALA A 580 -5.95 16.10 -13.90
CA ALA A 580 -7.29 16.31 -13.35
C ALA A 580 -7.31 16.19 -11.82
N GLY A 581 -6.37 15.48 -11.21
CA GLY A 581 -6.27 15.34 -9.76
C GLY A 581 -5.04 14.57 -9.33
N ILE A 582 -4.59 14.81 -8.10
CA ILE A 582 -3.48 14.09 -7.47
C ILE A 582 -3.90 13.69 -6.06
N ILE A 583 -3.69 12.43 -5.71
CA ILE A 583 -3.88 11.90 -4.36
C ILE A 583 -2.58 11.24 -3.94
N LEU A 584 -2.08 11.62 -2.76
CA LEU A 584 -0.91 11.00 -2.15
C LEU A 584 -1.34 10.00 -1.08
N ASN A 585 -0.95 8.76 -1.25
CA ASN A 585 -1.14 7.73 -0.25
C ASN A 585 0.20 7.52 0.47
N ARG A 586 0.37 8.17 1.60
CA ARG A 586 1.59 8.11 2.41
C ARG A 586 1.53 6.93 3.35
N TRP A 587 2.43 5.99 3.18
CA TRP A 587 2.55 4.81 4.03
C TRP A 587 3.85 4.90 4.83
N GLY A 588 3.78 5.30 6.08
CA GLY A 588 4.97 5.45 6.92
C GLY A 588 5.68 4.13 7.24
N HIS A 589 4.95 3.01 7.17
CA HIS A 589 5.44 1.68 7.52
C HIS A 589 4.93 0.62 6.53
N ALA A 590 4.82 0.97 5.23
CA ALA A 590 4.22 0.12 4.21
C ALA A 590 4.96 -1.19 4.00
N TYR A 591 6.27 -1.11 3.88
CA TYR A 591 7.06 -2.28 3.63
C TYR A 591 7.84 -2.73 4.85
N LEU A 592 7.73 -4.02 5.12
CA LEU A 592 8.78 -4.72 5.81
C LEU A 592 9.99 -4.78 4.88
N SER A 593 11.16 -4.44 5.40
CA SER A 593 12.45 -4.53 4.72
C SER A 593 13.28 -5.60 5.45
N PRO A 594 13.22 -6.87 5.02
CA PRO A 594 13.93 -7.96 5.67
C PRO A 594 15.44 -7.76 5.58
N ALA A 595 16.10 -7.48 6.70
CA ALA A 595 17.54 -7.39 6.79
C ALA A 595 18.19 -8.78 6.83
N PRO A 596 19.50 -8.92 6.61
CA PRO A 596 20.21 -10.21 6.74
C PRO A 596 19.93 -10.92 8.06
N GLY A 597 19.54 -12.19 7.97
CA GLY A 597 19.15 -13.05 9.11
C GLY A 597 17.65 -13.04 9.43
N PHE A 598 16.83 -12.35 8.64
CA PHE A 598 15.39 -12.27 8.90
C PHE A 598 14.64 -13.57 8.60
N PHE A 599 15.00 -14.29 7.52
CA PHE A 599 14.22 -15.45 7.06
C PHE A 599 14.56 -16.76 7.78
N PHE A 600 15.82 -16.96 8.15
CA PHE A 600 16.28 -18.23 8.73
C PHE A 600 17.01 -18.05 10.06
N GLY A 601 16.95 -16.86 10.64
CA GLY A 601 17.59 -16.53 11.90
C GLY A 601 19.11 -16.31 11.80
N LYS A 602 19.71 -15.83 12.88
CA LYS A 602 21.14 -15.55 12.97
C LYS A 602 21.67 -15.80 14.37
N ASN A 603 22.96 -16.10 14.49
CA ASN A 603 23.64 -16.28 15.78
C ASN A 603 22.97 -17.34 16.69
N GLY A 604 22.43 -18.41 16.09
CA GLY A 604 21.76 -19.50 16.83
C GLY A 604 20.34 -19.18 17.30
N LYS A 605 19.79 -17.98 16.97
CA LYS A 605 18.41 -17.59 17.27
C LYS A 605 17.50 -17.93 16.10
N PRO A 606 16.22 -18.29 16.36
CA PRO A 606 15.23 -18.52 15.30
C PRO A 606 14.95 -17.25 14.51
N ALA A 607 14.39 -17.42 13.32
CA ALA A 607 13.84 -16.30 12.56
C ALA A 607 12.75 -15.57 13.38
N PRO A 608 12.66 -14.23 13.30
CA PRO A 608 11.69 -13.48 14.10
C PRO A 608 10.24 -13.88 13.79
N GLY A 609 9.92 -14.19 12.54
CA GLY A 609 8.61 -14.71 12.15
C GLY A 609 8.30 -16.06 12.79
N ASP A 610 9.28 -16.98 12.84
CA ASP A 610 9.11 -18.31 13.44
C ASP A 610 8.89 -18.23 14.96
N ALA A 611 9.60 -17.32 15.65
CA ALA A 611 9.39 -17.10 17.07
C ALA A 611 7.95 -16.68 17.40
N LEU A 612 7.36 -15.78 16.56
CA LEU A 612 5.99 -15.30 16.72
C LEU A 612 4.93 -16.31 16.27
N ARG A 613 5.29 -17.26 15.40
CA ARG A 613 4.39 -18.32 14.93
C ARG A 613 4.36 -19.55 15.82
N ALA A 614 5.37 -19.74 16.65
CA ALA A 614 5.59 -21.00 17.38
C ALA A 614 4.36 -21.43 18.21
N ALA A 615 3.75 -20.50 18.93
CA ALA A 615 2.55 -20.70 19.73
C ALA A 615 1.87 -19.37 20.03
N PRO A 616 0.58 -19.35 20.44
CA PRO A 616 -0.02 -18.17 21.04
C PRO A 616 0.74 -17.76 22.31
N PHE A 617 0.86 -16.48 22.53
CA PHE A 617 1.27 -15.95 23.83
C PHE A 617 0.04 -15.89 24.75
N GLY A 618 -0.14 -16.88 25.59
CA GLY A 618 -1.36 -17.03 26.38
C GLY A 618 -2.60 -17.06 25.48
N ARG A 619 -3.41 -16.00 25.52
CA ARG A 619 -4.64 -15.85 24.73
C ARG A 619 -4.46 -14.94 23.50
N ILE A 620 -3.23 -14.61 23.13
CA ILE A 620 -2.90 -13.68 22.03
C ILE A 620 -2.13 -14.45 20.95
N ALA A 621 -2.67 -14.46 19.72
CA ALA A 621 -1.96 -14.94 18.53
C ALA A 621 -1.61 -13.78 17.60
N PHE A 622 -0.54 -13.93 16.83
CA PHE A 622 -0.02 -12.92 15.92
C PHE A 622 -0.32 -13.32 14.47
N ALA A 623 -0.96 -12.45 13.70
CA ALA A 623 -1.37 -12.70 12.32
C ALA A 623 -1.18 -11.44 11.47
N ASN A 624 -0.02 -11.31 10.86
CA ASN A 624 0.26 -10.20 9.98
C ASN A 624 1.17 -10.68 8.84
N THR A 625 1.05 -10.08 7.68
CA THR A 625 1.87 -10.39 6.50
C THR A 625 3.37 -10.21 6.76
N ASP A 626 3.75 -9.34 7.70
CA ASP A 626 5.15 -9.13 8.08
C ASP A 626 5.86 -10.42 8.52
N LEU A 627 5.13 -11.34 9.15
CA LEU A 627 5.69 -12.60 9.65
C LEU A 627 6.33 -13.44 8.55
N SER A 628 5.82 -13.37 7.33
CA SER A 628 6.36 -14.10 6.18
C SER A 628 7.60 -13.45 5.55
N GLY A 629 7.85 -12.18 5.83
CA GLY A 629 8.89 -11.42 5.13
C GLY A 629 8.52 -11.02 3.70
N VAL A 630 7.30 -11.32 3.25
CA VAL A 630 6.82 -11.06 1.89
C VAL A 630 5.55 -10.23 1.95
N ALA A 631 5.55 -9.07 1.29
CA ALA A 631 4.40 -8.15 1.23
C ALA A 631 3.33 -8.65 0.23
N ASP A 632 2.66 -9.76 0.56
CA ASP A 632 1.64 -10.39 -0.26
C ASP A 632 0.36 -10.65 0.56
N HIS A 633 -0.80 -10.30 0.00
CA HIS A 633 -2.08 -10.48 0.70
C HIS A 633 -2.44 -11.96 0.97
N ARG A 634 -1.88 -12.91 0.21
CA ARG A 634 -2.05 -14.35 0.45
C ARG A 634 -1.40 -14.75 1.76
N SER A 635 -0.19 -14.24 2.04
CA SER A 635 0.44 -14.48 3.33
C SER A 635 -0.38 -13.91 4.50
N SER A 636 -1.09 -12.80 4.30
CA SER A 636 -2.05 -12.27 5.28
C SER A 636 -3.15 -13.27 5.63
N ILE A 637 -3.68 -13.98 4.64
CA ILE A 637 -4.74 -14.98 4.81
C ILE A 637 -4.19 -16.26 5.46
N ILE A 638 -3.01 -16.71 5.05
CA ILE A 638 -2.34 -17.89 5.61
C ILE A 638 -2.00 -17.66 7.09
N GLU A 639 -1.46 -16.50 7.44
CA GLU A 639 -1.14 -16.15 8.82
C GLU A 639 -2.40 -16.02 9.69
N ALA A 640 -3.49 -15.52 9.11
CA ALA A 640 -4.78 -15.46 9.79
C ALA A 640 -5.32 -16.86 10.12
N ASP A 641 -5.27 -17.79 9.16
CA ASP A 641 -5.69 -19.17 9.35
C ASP A 641 -4.88 -19.88 10.44
N ARG A 642 -3.56 -19.76 10.37
CA ARG A 642 -2.66 -20.33 11.40
C ARG A 642 -2.98 -19.78 12.79
N ALA A 643 -3.11 -18.45 12.92
CA ALA A 643 -3.33 -17.81 14.22
C ALA A 643 -4.69 -18.19 14.82
N VAL A 644 -5.73 -18.22 14.02
CA VAL A 644 -7.07 -18.64 14.45
C VAL A 644 -7.08 -20.11 14.82
N GLY A 645 -6.46 -21.01 14.02
CA GLY A 645 -6.32 -22.43 14.33
C GLY A 645 -5.64 -22.64 15.69
N GLN A 646 -4.52 -21.96 15.93
CA GLN A 646 -3.82 -22.04 17.21
C GLN A 646 -4.70 -21.61 18.39
N LEU A 647 -5.47 -20.52 18.24
CA LEU A 647 -6.37 -20.07 19.31
C LEU A 647 -7.51 -21.06 19.57
N LEU A 648 -8.08 -21.65 18.56
CA LEU A 648 -9.15 -22.64 18.70
C LEU A 648 -8.63 -23.92 19.36
N ASP A 649 -7.49 -24.42 18.92
CA ASP A 649 -6.92 -25.68 19.40
C ASP A 649 -6.35 -25.60 20.82
N GLN A 650 -5.69 -24.49 21.16
CA GLN A 650 -4.87 -24.38 22.38
C GLN A 650 -5.52 -23.50 23.47
N VAL A 651 -6.45 -22.62 23.11
CA VAL A 651 -6.99 -21.58 24.00
C VAL A 651 -8.49 -21.71 24.24
N LEU A 652 -9.25 -22.03 23.21
CA LEU A 652 -10.72 -22.04 23.27
C LEU A 652 -11.35 -23.44 23.27
N SER A 653 -10.55 -24.49 23.14
CA SER A 653 -11.01 -25.90 23.17
C SER A 653 -11.34 -26.43 24.57
N GLY A 654 -11.18 -25.59 25.62
CA GLY A 654 -11.49 -25.94 27.01
C GLY A 654 -12.91 -25.63 27.46
#